data_eef2aaff0b0b6500b72aa51d757ba237
#
_entry.id   eef2aaff0b0b6500b72aa51d757ba237
#
_cell.length_a   1.000
_cell.length_b   1.000
_cell.length_c   1.000
_cell.angle_alpha   90.00
_cell.angle_beta   90.00
_cell.angle_gamma   90.00
#
_symmetry.space_group_name_H-M   'P 1'
#
loop_
_entity.id
_entity.type
_entity.pdbx_description
1 polymer ?
#
loop_
_entity_poly.entity_id
_entity_poly.type
_entity_poly.pdbx_seq_one_letter_code
_entity_poly.pdbx_strand_id
1 'polypeptide(L)'
;MAKDPFTTALAGFRRWTKTTRQKLSGDAGADADELEPLLDLMRDYLGIERPADLGPGDLEELLLRVYPRKITVLDRAGTEDTIPAVRDFLAYLAESGGMTKGAAGQLERELDRIAPRFADAVMDPANWGMARSLVQAMAADGVDVSDQTAVDRWIATYNAGVDPADGMFGPGEEYEDEDEDIDFKAAFGLPDRLPPIRLPAEAELAGVARDAAIVGQLQALAAWLGPGRAVTENAELAGGDAAEAAAALGLEVTDLPAAGRMRDVPRLDYLWRLALDAGFIELDEEETHAVPGEVAQAWPDGDDDEILDIWEMLFALVIGTTLDVAASLDPRRSSELDFFGQGAGLAVLLFLARSDGFPVAEASEMIRSAAVGELAPPRAAKAWQSWVRAHGDPARLLLDLMTDLGAARVSDSDDGELAWLTPLGLAALRTQFVEQGVEVPLLPPADQMTAADLIALADGASEEEFQAETAAWLAHRTPESAARELLSAAAESGPGPRMLAVAVVTEFGAPAEAAWREALSRRELRGYAKVTLAALAGSDPADMPAGLDLTPDDLAWMITDGLAMEGWDELDDDAEHDPAALAERLREAIPAGEEPAVFELIARVPHPDAASVLTVVGRYHPDKKIAKAARKAAYKAASRQAARDSAISSAVT
;
A
#
# COMPACT_ATOMS: atom_id res chain seq x y z
N MET A 1 26.31 35.55 13.93
CA MET A 1 25.79 34.55 13.00
C MET A 1 26.97 33.85 12.38
N ALA A 2 27.12 32.55 12.54
CA ALA A 2 28.10 31.77 11.79
C ALA A 2 27.74 31.84 10.30
N LYS A 3 28.69 32.07 9.42
CA LYS A 3 28.43 32.04 7.98
C LYS A 3 28.09 30.62 7.57
N ASP A 4 27.06 30.50 6.72
CA ASP A 4 26.65 29.21 6.15
C ASP A 4 27.85 28.47 5.55
N PRO A 5 28.04 27.17 5.88
CA PRO A 5 29.18 26.37 5.41
C PRO A 5 29.25 26.25 3.88
N PHE A 6 28.08 26.13 3.20
CA PHE A 6 27.99 26.01 1.75
C PHE A 6 28.37 27.32 1.05
N THR A 7 27.82 28.45 1.47
CA THR A 7 28.17 29.77 0.99
C THR A 7 29.66 30.06 1.20
N THR A 8 30.21 29.61 2.33
CA THR A 8 31.65 29.77 2.63
C THR A 8 32.52 28.93 1.71
N ALA A 9 32.12 27.65 1.45
CA ALA A 9 32.81 26.74 0.55
C ALA A 9 32.77 27.25 -0.90
N LEU A 10 31.63 27.70 -1.41
CA LEU A 10 31.46 28.25 -2.75
C LEU A 10 32.32 29.49 -2.94
N ALA A 11 32.32 30.43 -1.98
CA ALA A 11 33.18 31.62 -2.05
C ALA A 11 34.69 31.28 -1.99
N GLY A 12 35.05 30.22 -1.28
CA GLY A 12 36.40 29.67 -1.24
C GLY A 12 36.78 29.05 -2.59
N PHE A 13 35.90 28.24 -3.17
CA PHE A 13 36.08 27.62 -4.47
C PHE A 13 36.22 28.65 -5.60
N ARG A 14 35.37 29.66 -5.64
CA ARG A 14 35.45 30.78 -6.59
C ARG A 14 36.81 31.52 -6.53
N ARG A 15 37.45 31.62 -5.36
CA ARG A 15 38.80 32.17 -5.21
C ARG A 15 39.88 31.20 -5.65
N TRP A 16 39.72 29.93 -5.32
CA TRP A 16 40.66 28.89 -5.68
C TRP A 16 40.70 28.68 -7.19
N THR A 17 39.56 28.59 -7.88
CA THR A 17 39.50 28.48 -9.34
C THR A 17 40.19 29.64 -10.05
N LYS A 18 39.99 30.90 -9.62
CA LYS A 18 40.66 32.07 -10.16
C LYS A 18 42.20 32.00 -10.04
N THR A 19 42.70 31.42 -8.95
CA THR A 19 44.17 31.31 -8.71
C THR A 19 44.78 30.11 -9.42
N THR A 20 44.03 29.03 -9.59
CA THR A 20 44.51 27.77 -10.19
C THR A 20 44.44 27.82 -11.71
N ARG A 21 43.42 28.48 -12.30
CA ARG A 21 43.31 28.72 -13.75
C ARG A 21 44.49 29.51 -14.33
N GLN A 22 45.11 30.36 -13.55
CA GLN A 22 46.36 31.06 -14.01
C GLN A 22 47.57 30.11 -14.15
N LYS A 23 47.46 28.86 -13.62
CA LYS A 23 48.55 27.86 -13.66
C LYS A 23 48.28 26.70 -14.63
N LEU A 24 47.08 26.49 -15.02
CA LEU A 24 46.64 25.40 -15.91
C LEU A 24 46.11 26.02 -17.21
N SER A 25 46.92 26.07 -18.23
CA SER A 25 46.53 26.50 -19.58
C SER A 25 45.71 25.40 -20.25
N GLY A 26 44.40 25.41 -20.05
CA GLY A 26 43.43 24.52 -20.69
C GLY A 26 42.03 25.09 -20.56
N ASP A 27 41.26 25.07 -21.63
CA ASP A 27 40.00 25.78 -21.87
C ASP A 27 38.77 25.20 -21.19
N ALA A 28 38.93 24.35 -20.21
CA ALA A 28 37.82 23.74 -19.46
C ALA A 28 38.05 23.94 -17.96
N GLY A 29 37.76 25.13 -17.49
CA GLY A 29 37.71 25.35 -16.05
C GLY A 29 36.24 25.30 -15.59
N ALA A 30 35.98 24.45 -14.62
CA ALA A 30 34.69 24.39 -13.95
C ALA A 30 34.19 25.77 -13.51
N ASP A 31 33.00 26.13 -13.95
CA ASP A 31 32.36 27.36 -13.52
C ASP A 31 31.79 27.15 -12.12
N ALA A 32 32.08 28.08 -11.21
CA ALA A 32 31.52 28.00 -9.86
C ALA A 32 30.00 28.20 -9.86
N ASP A 33 29.44 28.69 -10.93
CA ASP A 33 28.02 28.87 -11.11
C ASP A 33 27.34 27.51 -11.40
N GLU A 34 28.03 26.53 -12.02
CA GLU A 34 27.58 25.14 -12.18
C GLU A 34 27.55 24.38 -10.84
N LEU A 35 28.37 24.76 -9.88
CA LEU A 35 28.47 24.10 -8.59
C LEU A 35 27.38 24.58 -7.60
N GLU A 36 26.88 25.81 -7.73
CA GLU A 36 25.94 26.40 -6.79
C GLU A 36 24.66 25.59 -6.67
N PRO A 37 24.00 25.17 -7.78
CA PRO A 37 22.84 24.28 -7.71
C PRO A 37 23.13 22.91 -7.08
N LEU A 38 24.31 22.35 -7.34
CA LEU A 38 24.72 21.06 -6.75
C LEU A 38 24.91 21.17 -5.24
N LEU A 39 25.47 22.28 -4.76
CA LEU A 39 25.61 22.53 -3.32
C LEU A 39 24.26 22.70 -2.62
N ASP A 40 23.29 23.33 -3.28
CA ASP A 40 21.93 23.43 -2.78
C ASP A 40 21.27 22.04 -2.74
N LEU A 41 21.41 21.22 -3.79
CA LEU A 41 20.92 19.85 -3.79
C LEU A 41 21.60 18.98 -2.71
N MET A 42 22.89 19.14 -2.47
CA MET A 42 23.60 18.44 -1.37
C MET A 42 23.00 18.79 0.00
N ARG A 43 22.70 20.07 0.21
CA ARG A 43 22.10 20.53 1.46
C ARG A 43 20.66 20.09 1.61
N ASP A 44 19.85 20.32 0.57
CA ASP A 44 18.40 20.24 0.64
C ASP A 44 17.87 18.79 0.46
N TYR A 45 18.61 17.97 -0.31
CA TYR A 45 18.18 16.59 -0.62
C TYR A 45 19.08 15.48 -0.06
N LEU A 46 20.37 15.76 0.20
CA LEU A 46 21.25 14.78 0.82
C LEU A 46 21.47 15.02 2.32
N GLY A 47 20.92 16.09 2.88
CA GLY A 47 21.05 16.41 4.31
C GLY A 47 22.49 16.62 4.76
N ILE A 48 23.41 16.99 3.86
CA ILE A 48 24.81 17.20 4.16
C ILE A 48 24.95 18.57 4.83
N GLU A 49 25.45 18.61 6.07
CA GLU A 49 25.60 19.87 6.81
C GLU A 49 26.75 20.73 6.31
N ARG A 50 27.78 20.11 5.75
CA ARG A 50 28.97 20.79 5.21
C ARG A 50 29.47 20.02 4.00
N PRO A 51 29.88 20.70 2.90
CA PRO A 51 30.40 20.02 1.72
C PRO A 51 31.60 19.09 1.98
N ALA A 52 32.29 19.29 3.11
CA ALA A 52 33.40 18.46 3.56
C ALA A 52 32.96 17.09 4.15
N ASP A 53 31.68 16.92 4.45
CA ASP A 53 31.09 15.71 5.03
C ASP A 53 30.60 14.72 3.97
N LEU A 54 30.79 15.02 2.66
CA LEU A 54 30.54 14.09 1.57
C LEU A 54 31.21 12.73 1.82
N GLY A 55 30.42 11.68 1.71
CA GLY A 55 30.82 10.29 1.93
C GLY A 55 30.67 9.41 0.68
N PRO A 56 31.04 8.13 0.78
CA PRO A 56 30.83 7.17 -0.29
C PRO A 56 29.34 6.95 -0.57
N GLY A 57 28.95 7.03 -1.85
CA GLY A 57 27.56 6.89 -2.31
C GLY A 57 26.85 8.22 -2.54
N ASP A 58 27.28 9.31 -1.87
CA ASP A 58 26.60 10.61 -1.97
C ASP A 58 26.70 11.22 -3.37
N LEU A 59 27.80 11.00 -4.09
CA LEU A 59 27.94 11.48 -5.47
C LEU A 59 27.08 10.69 -6.46
N GLU A 60 26.90 9.39 -6.24
CA GLU A 60 26.02 8.58 -7.08
C GLU A 60 24.57 8.99 -6.88
N GLU A 61 24.14 9.17 -5.65
CA GLU A 61 22.80 9.67 -5.31
C GLU A 61 22.56 11.06 -5.90
N LEU A 62 23.47 12.00 -5.65
CA LEU A 62 23.37 13.37 -6.15
C LEU A 62 23.25 13.43 -7.68
N LEU A 63 24.18 12.78 -8.38
CA LEU A 63 24.36 12.98 -9.83
C LEU A 63 23.48 12.08 -10.69
N LEU A 64 23.12 10.86 -10.21
CA LEU A 64 22.32 9.94 -11.02
C LEU A 64 20.85 9.91 -10.64
N ARG A 65 20.47 10.41 -9.44
CA ARG A 65 19.07 10.37 -8.98
C ARG A 65 18.48 11.75 -8.71
N VAL A 66 19.14 12.58 -7.88
CA VAL A 66 18.59 13.89 -7.48
C VAL A 66 18.72 14.90 -8.62
N TYR A 67 19.89 15.03 -9.21
CA TYR A 67 20.15 16.00 -10.29
C TYR A 67 19.20 15.86 -11.48
N PRO A 68 18.95 14.66 -12.06
CA PRO A 68 18.04 14.51 -13.20
C PRO A 68 16.61 14.93 -12.89
N ARG A 69 16.15 14.76 -11.66
CA ARG A 69 14.78 15.10 -11.22
C ARG A 69 14.59 16.59 -10.94
N LYS A 70 15.63 17.28 -10.49
CA LYS A 70 15.54 18.64 -9.94
C LYS A 70 16.14 19.71 -10.84
N ILE A 71 17.10 19.35 -11.71
CA ILE A 71 17.76 20.30 -12.62
C ILE A 71 17.28 20.07 -14.04
N THR A 72 16.67 21.11 -14.61
CA THR A 72 16.25 21.08 -16.01
C THR A 72 17.43 21.34 -16.93
N VAL A 73 17.83 20.34 -17.68
CA VAL A 73 18.86 20.42 -18.72
C VAL A 73 18.20 20.13 -20.07
N LEU A 74 18.27 21.07 -21.01
CA LEU A 74 17.56 20.98 -22.28
C LEU A 74 18.17 19.98 -23.26
N ASP A 75 19.50 19.85 -23.22
CA ASP A 75 20.23 18.96 -24.13
C ASP A 75 21.50 18.37 -23.45
N ARG A 76 22.12 17.40 -24.12
CA ARG A 76 23.31 16.73 -23.63
C ARG A 76 24.52 17.67 -23.43
N ALA A 77 24.59 18.76 -24.16
CA ALA A 77 25.70 19.75 -24.03
C ALA A 77 25.65 20.45 -22.67
N GLY A 78 24.44 20.68 -22.13
CA GLY A 78 24.24 21.24 -20.78
C GLY A 78 24.75 20.37 -19.63
N THR A 79 25.17 19.11 -19.88
CA THR A 79 25.74 18.24 -18.84
C THR A 79 27.28 18.20 -18.85
N GLU A 80 27.95 18.83 -19.83
CA GLU A 80 29.37 18.63 -20.06
C GLU A 80 30.26 19.24 -18.97
N ASP A 81 29.83 20.32 -18.34
CA ASP A 81 30.60 21.05 -17.35
C ASP A 81 30.39 20.57 -15.90
N THR A 82 29.32 19.84 -15.63
CA THR A 82 28.94 19.40 -14.27
C THR A 82 29.99 18.46 -13.66
N ILE A 83 30.39 17.39 -14.35
CA ILE A 83 31.38 16.43 -13.83
C ILE A 83 32.76 17.09 -13.61
N PRO A 84 33.29 17.93 -14.54
CA PRO A 84 34.48 18.74 -14.30
C PRO A 84 34.35 19.63 -13.06
N ALA A 85 33.23 20.34 -12.88
CA ALA A 85 33.00 21.21 -11.73
C ALA A 85 33.06 20.44 -10.38
N VAL A 86 32.40 19.27 -10.29
CA VAL A 86 32.49 18.42 -9.10
C VAL A 86 33.90 17.93 -8.83
N ARG A 87 34.66 17.54 -9.86
CA ARG A 87 36.03 17.09 -9.73
C ARG A 87 36.95 18.20 -9.19
N ASP A 88 36.82 19.40 -9.73
CA ASP A 88 37.59 20.57 -9.27
C ASP A 88 37.22 20.96 -7.84
N PHE A 89 35.94 20.78 -7.46
CA PHE A 89 35.51 21.04 -6.11
C PHE A 89 36.07 20.04 -5.09
N LEU A 90 36.13 18.74 -5.42
CA LEU A 90 36.81 17.75 -4.59
C LEU A 90 38.30 18.07 -4.41
N ALA A 91 39.00 18.50 -5.48
CA ALA A 91 40.38 18.93 -5.41
C ALA A 91 40.54 20.16 -4.49
N TYR A 92 39.63 21.14 -4.61
CA TYR A 92 39.60 22.29 -3.70
C TYR A 92 39.43 21.90 -2.24
N LEU A 93 38.47 21.00 -1.93
CA LEU A 93 38.24 20.55 -0.57
C LEU A 93 39.45 19.83 0.02
N ALA A 94 40.16 19.04 -0.78
CA ALA A 94 41.38 18.37 -0.37
C ALA A 94 42.56 19.36 -0.14
N GLU A 95 42.73 20.37 -1.01
CA GLU A 95 43.81 21.37 -0.91
C GLU A 95 43.56 22.39 0.21
N SER A 96 42.29 22.77 0.44
CA SER A 96 41.92 23.72 1.49
C SER A 96 41.92 23.09 2.88
N GLY A 97 42.06 21.76 2.98
CA GLY A 97 42.00 21.01 4.25
C GLY A 97 40.59 20.80 4.77
N GLY A 98 39.57 21.06 3.94
CA GLY A 98 38.16 20.74 4.25
C GLY A 98 37.89 19.23 4.27
N MET A 99 38.63 18.47 3.44
CA MET A 99 38.55 17.02 3.35
C MET A 99 39.93 16.37 3.41
N THR A 100 40.03 15.13 3.90
CA THR A 100 41.30 14.39 3.83
C THR A 100 41.61 13.96 2.39
N LYS A 101 42.89 13.92 2.00
CA LYS A 101 43.28 13.43 0.66
C LYS A 101 42.79 12.00 0.37
N GLY A 102 42.66 11.17 1.41
CA GLY A 102 42.16 9.81 1.28
C GLY A 102 40.67 9.76 0.93
N ALA A 103 39.86 10.58 1.59
CA ALA A 103 38.42 10.71 1.32
C ALA A 103 38.19 11.34 -0.07
N ALA A 104 38.89 12.43 -0.42
CA ALA A 104 38.78 13.03 -1.74
C ALA A 104 39.12 12.03 -2.85
N GLY A 105 40.21 11.27 -2.72
CA GLY A 105 40.60 10.25 -3.70
C GLY A 105 39.65 9.06 -3.76
N GLN A 106 38.81 8.83 -2.75
CA GLN A 106 37.73 7.84 -2.78
C GLN A 106 36.53 8.37 -3.59
N LEU A 107 36.12 9.60 -3.34
CA LEU A 107 35.08 10.29 -4.11
C LEU A 107 35.45 10.53 -5.57
N GLU A 108 36.73 10.82 -5.87
CA GLU A 108 37.23 10.91 -7.26
C GLU A 108 37.04 9.57 -8.02
N ARG A 109 37.34 8.43 -7.37
CA ARG A 109 37.11 7.11 -7.99
C ARG A 109 35.62 6.80 -8.16
N GLU A 110 34.78 7.29 -7.29
CA GLU A 110 33.35 7.22 -7.43
C GLU A 110 32.89 8.06 -8.62
N LEU A 111 33.31 9.30 -8.69
CA LEU A 111 33.02 10.21 -9.80
C LEU A 111 33.48 9.65 -11.16
N ASP A 112 34.62 8.97 -11.21
CA ASP A 112 35.11 8.30 -12.43
C ASP A 112 34.19 7.17 -12.90
N ARG A 113 33.48 6.48 -11.98
CA ARG A 113 32.47 5.47 -12.31
C ARG A 113 31.15 6.07 -12.75
N ILE A 114 30.78 7.24 -12.20
CA ILE A 114 29.55 7.96 -12.51
C ILE A 114 29.63 8.67 -13.85
N ALA A 115 30.76 9.33 -14.14
CA ALA A 115 30.94 10.19 -15.29
C ALA A 115 30.46 9.63 -16.64
N PRO A 116 30.73 8.35 -17.02
CA PRO A 116 30.24 7.79 -18.27
C PRO A 116 28.72 7.55 -18.31
N ARG A 117 28.06 7.50 -17.16
CA ARG A 117 26.63 7.25 -17.03
C ARG A 117 25.81 8.52 -16.84
N PHE A 118 26.45 9.62 -16.40
CA PHE A 118 25.79 10.83 -15.95
C PHE A 118 24.91 11.46 -17.04
N ALA A 119 25.47 11.73 -18.21
CA ALA A 119 24.72 12.34 -19.30
C ALA A 119 23.54 11.47 -19.78
N ASP A 120 23.69 10.14 -19.76
CA ASP A 120 22.61 9.23 -20.10
C ASP A 120 21.51 9.24 -19.03
N ALA A 121 21.88 9.23 -17.75
CA ALA A 121 20.94 9.32 -16.64
C ALA A 121 20.17 10.66 -16.64
N VAL A 122 20.82 11.77 -16.97
CA VAL A 122 20.18 13.08 -17.08
C VAL A 122 19.24 13.15 -18.29
N MET A 123 19.55 12.47 -19.39
CA MET A 123 18.70 12.46 -20.60
C MET A 123 17.62 11.39 -20.60
N ASP A 124 17.61 10.48 -19.65
CA ASP A 124 16.59 9.43 -19.55
C ASP A 124 15.27 10.02 -19.02
N PRO A 125 14.16 9.97 -19.79
CA PRO A 125 12.88 10.47 -19.36
C PRO A 125 12.33 9.82 -18.07
N ALA A 126 12.70 8.57 -17.80
CA ALA A 126 12.30 7.85 -16.58
C ALA A 126 12.89 8.49 -15.30
N ASN A 127 13.93 9.29 -15.42
CA ASN A 127 14.57 10.00 -14.30
C ASN A 127 14.11 11.45 -14.15
N TRP A 128 13.19 11.95 -14.99
CA TRP A 128 12.78 13.35 -14.95
C TRP A 128 11.67 13.60 -13.92
N GLY A 129 11.73 14.76 -13.28
CA GLY A 129 10.60 15.30 -12.54
C GLY A 129 9.56 15.93 -13.48
N MET A 130 8.31 16.08 -13.01
CA MET A 130 7.17 16.59 -13.80
C MET A 130 7.48 17.94 -14.48
N ALA A 131 8.02 18.93 -13.75
CA ALA A 131 8.36 20.23 -14.29
C ALA A 131 9.32 20.14 -15.50
N ARG A 132 10.28 19.24 -15.44
CA ARG A 132 11.22 19.02 -16.53
C ARG A 132 10.57 18.37 -17.75
N SER A 133 9.68 17.40 -17.54
CA SER A 133 8.93 16.76 -18.62
C SER A 133 8.06 17.77 -19.39
N LEU A 134 7.43 18.71 -18.67
CA LEU A 134 6.69 19.81 -19.28
C LEU A 134 7.56 20.75 -20.10
N VAL A 135 8.68 21.19 -19.55
CA VAL A 135 9.64 22.09 -20.26
C VAL A 135 10.18 21.43 -21.51
N GLN A 136 10.45 20.12 -21.48
CA GLN A 136 10.90 19.37 -22.64
C GLN A 136 9.78 19.23 -23.70
N ALA A 137 8.53 19.04 -23.29
CA ALA A 137 7.38 19.01 -24.20
C ALA A 137 7.20 20.38 -24.89
N MET A 138 7.30 21.49 -24.12
CA MET A 138 7.27 22.84 -24.68
C MET A 138 8.42 23.08 -25.66
N ALA A 139 9.64 22.66 -25.33
CA ALA A 139 10.79 22.78 -26.20
C ALA A 139 10.65 21.94 -27.49
N ALA A 140 10.09 20.73 -27.40
CA ALA A 140 9.80 19.89 -28.56
C ALA A 140 8.77 20.53 -29.51
N ASP A 141 7.82 21.29 -28.96
CA ASP A 141 6.82 22.05 -29.72
C ASP A 141 7.34 23.43 -30.18
N GLY A 142 8.62 23.74 -29.91
CA GLY A 142 9.26 24.98 -30.36
C GLY A 142 8.84 26.23 -29.60
N VAL A 143 8.36 26.07 -28.36
CA VAL A 143 7.95 27.17 -27.48
C VAL A 143 9.20 27.78 -26.84
N ASP A 144 9.33 29.09 -26.89
CA ASP A 144 10.36 29.82 -26.17
C ASP A 144 9.96 29.93 -24.70
N VAL A 145 10.55 29.09 -23.85
CA VAL A 145 10.28 29.02 -22.40
C VAL A 145 10.68 30.30 -21.64
N SER A 146 11.37 31.24 -22.28
CA SER A 146 11.66 32.56 -21.71
C SER A 146 10.55 33.61 -21.98
N ASP A 147 9.60 33.28 -22.88
CA ASP A 147 8.41 34.10 -23.17
C ASP A 147 7.20 33.55 -22.40
N GLN A 148 6.88 34.15 -21.26
CA GLN A 148 5.76 33.76 -20.40
C GLN A 148 4.44 33.68 -21.18
N THR A 149 4.20 34.61 -22.13
CA THR A 149 2.97 34.59 -22.95
C THR A 149 2.92 33.37 -23.90
N ALA A 150 4.06 32.91 -24.39
CA ALA A 150 4.16 31.73 -25.22
C ALA A 150 3.94 30.45 -24.37
N VAL A 151 4.49 30.40 -23.17
CA VAL A 151 4.32 29.33 -22.18
C VAL A 151 2.85 29.22 -21.78
N ASP A 152 2.19 30.31 -21.36
CA ASP A 152 0.78 30.33 -20.96
C ASP A 152 -0.15 29.86 -22.10
N ARG A 153 0.15 30.27 -23.34
CA ARG A 153 -0.62 29.85 -24.52
C ARG A 153 -0.43 28.36 -24.82
N TRP A 154 0.79 27.87 -24.67
CA TRP A 154 1.07 26.44 -24.89
C TRP A 154 0.38 25.59 -23.83
N ILE A 155 0.46 25.96 -22.55
CA ILE A 155 -0.24 25.30 -21.43
C ILE A 155 -1.75 25.26 -21.72
N ALA A 156 -2.35 26.39 -22.10
CA ALA A 156 -3.78 26.42 -22.46
C ALA A 156 -4.14 25.51 -23.64
N THR A 157 -3.24 25.40 -24.63
CA THR A 157 -3.45 24.53 -25.81
C THR A 157 -3.23 23.06 -25.47
N TYR A 158 -2.26 22.78 -24.66
CA TYR A 158 -1.94 21.44 -24.15
C TYR A 158 -3.13 20.90 -23.34
N ASN A 159 -3.64 21.68 -22.41
CA ASN A 159 -4.80 21.34 -21.58
C ASN A 159 -6.11 21.19 -22.42
N ALA A 160 -6.26 21.94 -23.50
CA ALA A 160 -7.45 21.83 -24.38
C ALA A 160 -7.39 20.63 -25.35
N GLY A 161 -6.22 20.06 -25.59
CA GLY A 161 -6.00 18.95 -26.50
C GLY A 161 -5.94 17.56 -25.84
N VAL A 162 -5.99 17.50 -24.53
CA VAL A 162 -5.95 16.26 -23.76
C VAL A 162 -7.38 15.78 -23.53
N ASP A 163 -7.67 14.50 -23.87
CA ASP A 163 -8.95 13.86 -23.57
C ASP A 163 -9.18 13.91 -22.05
N PRO A 164 -10.35 14.29 -21.54
CA PRO A 164 -10.63 14.30 -20.10
C PRO A 164 -10.40 12.94 -19.40
N ALA A 165 -10.34 11.85 -20.17
CA ALA A 165 -9.98 10.53 -19.66
C ALA A 165 -8.46 10.27 -19.61
N ASP A 166 -7.64 11.09 -20.32
CA ASP A 166 -6.18 11.00 -20.37
C ASP A 166 -5.49 12.32 -19.92
N GLY A 167 -6.27 13.28 -19.43
CA GLY A 167 -5.82 14.65 -19.20
C GLY A 167 -5.13 14.87 -17.88
N MET A 168 -3.89 15.31 -17.94
CA MET A 168 -3.11 15.72 -16.78
C MET A 168 -3.45 17.14 -16.26
N PHE A 169 -4.33 17.94 -16.93
CA PHE A 169 -4.80 19.26 -16.47
C PHE A 169 -6.11 19.69 -17.17
N GLY A 170 -7.19 19.91 -16.39
CA GLY A 170 -8.44 20.50 -16.84
C GLY A 170 -8.35 22.04 -16.98
N PRO A 171 -9.18 22.69 -17.86
CA PRO A 171 -9.16 24.15 -17.99
C PRO A 171 -9.92 24.81 -16.85
N GLY A 172 -9.21 25.48 -15.96
CA GLY A 172 -9.77 26.46 -15.03
C GLY A 172 -9.87 26.07 -13.58
N GLU A 173 -9.11 25.10 -13.13
CA GLU A 173 -8.96 24.83 -11.71
C GLU A 173 -7.79 25.64 -11.14
N GLU A 174 -8.09 26.47 -10.14
CA GLU A 174 -7.17 26.93 -9.12
C GLU A 174 -6.38 25.72 -8.65
N TYR A 175 -5.12 25.90 -8.26
CA TYR A 175 -4.27 24.84 -7.73
C TYR A 175 -5.02 24.09 -6.63
N GLU A 176 -5.82 23.10 -7.01
CA GLU A 176 -6.12 22.01 -6.13
C GLU A 176 -4.81 21.22 -6.06
N ASP A 177 -4.24 21.13 -4.87
CA ASP A 177 -3.23 20.12 -4.58
C ASP A 177 -3.82 18.82 -5.12
N GLU A 178 -3.26 18.28 -6.23
CA GLU A 178 -3.57 16.92 -6.60
C GLU A 178 -3.03 16.06 -5.45
N ASP A 179 -3.89 15.82 -4.47
CA ASP A 179 -3.78 14.63 -3.66
C ASP A 179 -3.70 13.49 -4.68
N GLU A 180 -2.49 12.99 -4.96
CA GLU A 180 -2.32 11.75 -5.70
C GLU A 180 -3.01 10.68 -4.85
N ASP A 181 -4.31 10.50 -5.10
CA ASP A 181 -5.10 9.45 -4.48
C ASP A 181 -4.34 8.14 -4.70
N ILE A 182 -3.95 7.52 -3.61
CA ILE A 182 -3.19 6.26 -3.68
C ILE A 182 -4.10 5.23 -4.35
N ASP A 183 -3.75 4.81 -5.55
CA ASP A 183 -4.41 3.67 -6.19
C ASP A 183 -4.07 2.39 -5.39
N PHE A 184 -4.91 2.07 -4.41
CA PHE A 184 -4.75 0.89 -3.54
C PHE A 184 -4.67 -0.40 -4.34
N LYS A 185 -5.46 -0.51 -5.43
CA LYS A 185 -5.50 -1.72 -6.24
C LYS A 185 -4.15 -1.96 -6.93
N ALA A 186 -3.60 -0.93 -7.57
CA ALA A 186 -2.31 -1.04 -8.25
C ALA A 186 -1.14 -1.10 -7.25
N ALA A 187 -1.16 -0.25 -6.20
CA ALA A 187 -0.07 -0.15 -5.23
C ALA A 187 0.09 -1.40 -4.36
N PHE A 188 -1.01 -2.05 -4.00
CA PHE A 188 -1.01 -3.22 -3.09
C PHE A 188 -1.38 -4.53 -3.78
N GLY A 189 -1.55 -4.53 -5.11
CA GLY A 189 -1.88 -5.74 -5.88
C GLY A 189 -3.21 -6.37 -5.48
N LEU A 190 -4.22 -5.55 -5.13
CA LEU A 190 -5.49 -6.07 -4.65
C LEU A 190 -6.27 -6.76 -5.78
N PRO A 191 -6.99 -7.86 -5.48
CA PRO A 191 -7.85 -8.51 -6.45
C PRO A 191 -9.07 -7.63 -6.79
N ASP A 192 -9.75 -7.91 -7.89
CA ASP A 192 -10.98 -7.20 -8.29
C ASP A 192 -12.10 -7.30 -7.23
N ARG A 193 -12.05 -8.30 -6.38
CA ARG A 193 -13.05 -8.55 -5.32
C ARG A 193 -12.37 -9.06 -4.07
N LEU A 194 -12.69 -8.42 -2.93
CA LEU A 194 -12.32 -8.85 -1.58
C LEU A 194 -13.46 -9.64 -0.91
N PRO A 195 -13.15 -10.43 0.12
CA PRO A 195 -14.15 -11.11 0.91
C PRO A 195 -15.18 -10.15 1.54
N PRO A 196 -16.44 -10.57 1.69
CA PRO A 196 -17.48 -9.72 2.24
C PRO A 196 -17.20 -9.33 3.69
N ILE A 197 -17.72 -8.16 4.09
CA ILE A 197 -17.64 -7.66 5.46
C ILE A 197 -19.03 -7.37 6.02
N ARG A 198 -19.16 -7.41 7.34
CA ARG A 198 -20.37 -6.94 8.04
C ARG A 198 -20.10 -5.55 8.62
N LEU A 199 -21.00 -4.61 8.34
CA LEU A 199 -20.98 -3.29 8.95
C LEU A 199 -22.24 -3.08 9.80
N PRO A 200 -22.14 -2.31 10.90
CA PRO A 200 -23.29 -1.78 11.61
C PRO A 200 -24.14 -0.85 10.73
N ALA A 201 -25.32 -0.47 11.23
CA ALA A 201 -26.11 0.53 10.57
C ALA A 201 -25.37 1.89 10.54
N GLU A 202 -25.60 2.66 9.51
CA GLU A 202 -24.98 3.96 9.26
C GLU A 202 -25.12 4.92 10.45
N ALA A 203 -26.32 5.01 11.05
CA ALA A 203 -26.53 5.80 12.25
C ALA A 203 -25.67 5.38 13.47
N GLU A 204 -25.29 4.09 13.55
CA GLU A 204 -24.40 3.60 14.59
C GLU A 204 -22.95 3.98 14.29
N LEU A 205 -22.52 3.89 13.03
CA LEU A 205 -21.21 4.35 12.58
C LEU A 205 -21.06 5.86 12.78
N ALA A 206 -22.04 6.67 12.37
CA ALA A 206 -22.06 8.11 12.57
C ALA A 206 -22.02 8.49 14.07
N GLY A 207 -22.67 7.70 14.93
CA GLY A 207 -22.58 7.85 16.39
C GLY A 207 -21.14 7.70 16.89
N VAL A 208 -20.42 6.66 16.44
CA VAL A 208 -19.01 6.43 16.80
C VAL A 208 -18.12 7.56 16.25
N ALA A 209 -18.38 8.02 15.01
CA ALA A 209 -17.64 9.13 14.40
C ALA A 209 -17.77 10.43 15.22
N ARG A 210 -18.99 10.75 15.69
CA ARG A 210 -19.23 11.95 16.53
C ARG A 210 -18.47 11.90 17.85
N ASP A 211 -18.26 10.72 18.41
CA ASP A 211 -17.59 10.51 19.70
C ASP A 211 -16.06 10.39 19.57
N ALA A 212 -15.51 10.49 18.36
CA ALA A 212 -14.08 10.36 18.12
C ALA A 212 -13.27 11.44 18.85
N ALA A 213 -12.26 11.00 19.63
CA ALA A 213 -11.50 11.89 20.51
C ALA A 213 -10.77 13.01 19.74
N ILE A 214 -10.19 12.69 18.59
CA ILE A 214 -9.47 13.68 17.76
C ILE A 214 -10.42 14.74 17.22
N VAL A 215 -11.63 14.37 16.81
CA VAL A 215 -12.63 15.32 16.32
C VAL A 215 -13.08 16.28 17.44
N GLY A 216 -13.24 15.75 18.66
CA GLY A 216 -13.46 16.58 19.83
C GLY A 216 -12.34 17.61 20.07
N GLN A 217 -11.08 17.25 19.79
CA GLN A 217 -9.94 18.17 19.89
C GLN A 217 -9.97 19.22 18.76
N LEU A 218 -10.31 18.84 17.52
CA LEU A 218 -10.46 19.79 16.40
C LEU A 218 -11.58 20.79 16.67
N GLN A 219 -12.72 20.34 17.17
CA GLN A 219 -13.82 21.19 17.60
C GLN A 219 -13.42 22.16 18.72
N ALA A 220 -12.71 21.66 19.73
CA ALA A 220 -12.22 22.50 20.83
C ALA A 220 -11.24 23.58 20.33
N LEU A 221 -10.39 23.21 19.35
CA LEU A 221 -9.44 24.14 18.73
C LEU A 221 -10.16 25.22 17.93
N ALA A 222 -11.13 24.87 17.10
CA ALA A 222 -11.97 25.82 16.36
C ALA A 222 -12.73 26.76 17.32
N ALA A 223 -13.32 26.22 18.38
CA ALA A 223 -14.03 27.01 19.38
C ALA A 223 -13.09 27.99 20.15
N TRP A 224 -11.84 27.55 20.43
CA TRP A 224 -10.84 28.38 21.10
C TRP A 224 -10.42 29.58 20.25
N LEU A 225 -10.45 29.51 18.92
CA LEU A 225 -10.14 30.61 18.03
C LEU A 225 -11.10 31.80 18.23
N GLY A 226 -12.34 31.55 18.60
CA GLY A 226 -13.37 32.58 18.79
C GLY A 226 -13.61 33.42 17.52
N PRO A 227 -13.44 34.76 17.56
CA PRO A 227 -13.62 35.60 16.37
C PRO A 227 -12.42 35.61 15.42
N GLY A 228 -11.38 34.84 15.71
CA GLY A 228 -10.13 34.74 14.96
C GLY A 228 -8.90 35.04 15.81
N ARG A 229 -7.81 34.35 15.48
CA ARG A 229 -6.48 34.52 16.09
C ARG A 229 -5.45 34.78 15.01
N ALA A 230 -4.52 35.70 15.30
CA ALA A 230 -3.45 36.05 14.38
C ALA A 230 -2.51 34.86 14.15
N VAL A 231 -2.14 34.64 12.91
CA VAL A 231 -1.16 33.60 12.49
C VAL A 231 0.07 34.24 11.86
N THR A 232 1.14 33.49 11.78
CA THR A 232 2.37 33.86 11.09
C THR A 232 2.22 33.67 9.57
N GLU A 233 3.21 34.14 8.79
CA GLU A 233 3.29 33.92 7.32
C GLU A 233 3.26 32.42 6.92
N ASN A 234 3.52 31.51 7.87
CA ASN A 234 3.46 30.06 7.67
C ASN A 234 2.16 29.46 8.26
N ALA A 235 1.12 30.25 8.45
CA ALA A 235 -0.15 29.84 9.06
C ALA A 235 -0.01 29.18 10.46
N GLU A 236 1.06 29.45 11.20
CA GLU A 236 1.32 28.92 12.55
C GLU A 236 0.88 29.93 13.63
N LEU A 237 0.43 29.43 14.78
CA LEU A 237 0.16 30.26 15.96
C LEU A 237 1.46 30.86 16.53
N ALA A 238 1.41 32.09 17.01
CA ALA A 238 2.50 32.69 17.79
C ALA A 238 2.68 31.92 19.12
N GLY A 239 3.92 31.91 19.67
CA GLY A 239 4.26 31.07 20.82
C GLY A 239 3.37 31.26 22.06
N GLY A 240 2.86 32.46 22.30
CA GLY A 240 1.91 32.72 23.39
C GLY A 240 0.55 32.06 23.16
N ASP A 241 0.02 32.19 21.95
CA ASP A 241 -1.25 31.59 21.54
C ASP A 241 -1.15 30.06 21.43
N ALA A 242 0.00 29.54 21.00
CA ALA A 242 0.26 28.09 20.96
C ALA A 242 0.18 27.46 22.38
N ALA A 243 0.70 28.14 23.40
CA ALA A 243 0.61 27.66 24.78
C ALA A 243 -0.85 27.69 25.31
N GLU A 244 -1.62 28.72 24.94
CA GLU A 244 -3.04 28.83 25.31
C GLU A 244 -3.88 27.75 24.59
N ALA A 245 -3.63 27.52 23.30
CA ALA A 245 -4.30 26.48 22.52
C ALA A 245 -4.01 25.08 23.09
N ALA A 246 -2.75 24.77 23.39
CA ALA A 246 -2.36 23.51 24.02
C ALA A 246 -3.08 23.29 25.37
N ALA A 247 -3.17 24.34 26.19
CA ALA A 247 -3.90 24.28 27.46
C ALA A 247 -5.41 24.08 27.25
N ALA A 248 -6.01 24.72 26.25
CA ALA A 248 -7.43 24.55 25.89
C ALA A 248 -7.74 23.12 25.43
N LEU A 249 -6.78 22.45 24.78
CA LEU A 249 -6.87 21.06 24.36
C LEU A 249 -6.50 20.05 25.48
N GLY A 250 -6.11 20.52 26.66
CA GLY A 250 -5.66 19.66 27.76
C GLY A 250 -4.32 18.95 27.50
N LEU A 251 -3.51 19.47 26.57
CA LEU A 251 -2.18 18.92 26.28
C LEU A 251 -1.20 19.35 27.39
N GLU A 252 -0.45 18.39 27.92
CA GLU A 252 0.61 18.66 28.89
C GLU A 252 1.79 19.34 28.18
N VAL A 253 1.97 20.62 28.43
CA VAL A 253 3.09 21.40 27.90
C VAL A 253 4.04 21.68 29.06
N THR A 254 5.13 20.94 29.15
CA THR A 254 6.19 21.19 30.10
C THR A 254 7.14 22.26 29.53
N ASP A 255 7.09 23.49 30.08
CA ASP A 255 8.05 24.57 29.81
C ASP A 255 8.13 25.09 28.34
N LEU A 256 6.98 25.48 27.74
CA LEU A 256 7.03 26.29 26.52
C LEU A 256 7.49 27.72 26.89
N PRO A 257 8.65 28.18 26.44
CA PRO A 257 9.02 29.58 26.64
C PRO A 257 8.04 30.47 25.85
N ALA A 258 7.76 31.68 26.35
CA ALA A 258 6.89 32.65 25.66
C ALA A 258 7.35 32.99 24.20
N ALA A 259 8.56 32.59 23.84
CA ALA A 259 9.13 32.67 22.49
C ALA A 259 9.16 31.30 21.79
N GLY A 260 8.48 30.28 22.33
CA GLY A 260 8.36 28.95 21.73
C GLY A 260 7.56 29.02 20.41
N ARG A 261 7.73 28.03 19.57
CA ARG A 261 6.98 27.88 18.30
C ARG A 261 5.93 26.80 18.50
N MET A 262 4.85 26.85 17.73
CA MET A 262 3.81 25.82 17.72
C MET A 262 4.38 24.42 17.51
N ARG A 263 5.34 24.28 16.60
CA ARG A 263 6.08 23.03 16.32
C ARG A 263 6.87 22.44 17.51
N ASP A 264 7.07 23.22 18.58
CA ASP A 264 7.69 22.72 19.81
C ASP A 264 6.70 21.87 20.62
N VAL A 265 5.41 21.84 20.22
CA VAL A 265 4.33 21.00 20.75
C VAL A 265 3.80 20.10 19.61
N PRO A 266 4.43 18.96 19.31
CA PRO A 266 4.13 18.17 18.12
C PRO A 266 2.65 17.79 17.96
N ARG A 267 1.96 17.44 19.06
CA ARG A 267 0.54 17.10 19.01
C ARG A 267 -0.33 18.33 18.62
N LEU A 268 -0.01 19.51 19.11
CA LEU A 268 -0.73 20.74 18.73
C LEU A 268 -0.47 21.07 17.26
N ASP A 269 0.77 21.00 16.81
CA ASP A 269 1.15 21.28 15.42
C ASP A 269 0.41 20.34 14.46
N TYR A 270 0.37 19.04 14.80
CA TYR A 270 -0.39 18.06 14.03
C TYR A 270 -1.90 18.38 13.98
N LEU A 271 -2.52 18.60 15.13
CA LEU A 271 -3.96 18.93 15.20
C LEU A 271 -4.29 20.22 14.47
N TRP A 272 -3.40 21.20 14.51
CA TRP A 272 -3.57 22.46 13.81
C TRP A 272 -3.59 22.27 12.30
N ARG A 273 -2.62 21.52 11.76
CA ARG A 273 -2.57 21.21 10.32
C ARG A 273 -3.78 20.40 9.90
N LEU A 274 -4.07 19.33 10.63
CA LEU A 274 -5.25 18.51 10.35
C LEU A 274 -6.55 19.34 10.40
N ALA A 275 -6.66 20.33 11.31
CA ALA A 275 -7.81 21.20 11.38
C ALA A 275 -7.93 22.14 10.18
N LEU A 276 -6.78 22.63 9.64
CA LEU A 276 -6.75 23.44 8.42
C LEU A 276 -7.09 22.58 7.19
N ASP A 277 -6.42 21.43 7.03
CA ASP A 277 -6.60 20.55 5.87
C ASP A 277 -8.05 19.99 5.80
N ALA A 278 -8.66 19.76 6.96
CA ALA A 278 -10.03 19.25 7.06
C ALA A 278 -11.11 20.36 7.17
N GLY A 279 -10.77 21.63 7.05
CA GLY A 279 -11.73 22.73 7.09
C GLY A 279 -12.40 22.99 8.44
N PHE A 280 -11.87 22.44 9.55
CA PHE A 280 -12.29 22.84 10.91
C PHE A 280 -11.81 24.23 11.27
N ILE A 281 -10.72 24.66 10.67
CA ILE A 281 -10.12 25.98 10.77
C ILE A 281 -9.87 26.48 9.35
N GLU A 282 -10.13 27.75 9.12
CA GLU A 282 -9.84 28.44 7.86
C GLU A 282 -9.00 29.67 8.11
N LEU A 283 -8.27 30.13 7.10
CA LEU A 283 -7.59 31.41 7.12
C LEU A 283 -8.52 32.49 6.54
N ASP A 284 -8.42 33.71 7.07
CA ASP A 284 -9.13 34.86 6.50
C ASP A 284 -8.59 35.20 5.08
N GLU A 285 -9.31 36.03 4.31
CA GLU A 285 -8.93 36.43 2.93
C GLU A 285 -7.50 37.02 2.83
N GLU A 286 -6.96 37.53 3.94
CA GLU A 286 -5.64 38.17 4.02
C GLU A 286 -4.57 37.17 4.55
N GLU A 287 -4.97 35.93 4.89
CA GLU A 287 -4.12 34.86 5.50
C GLU A 287 -3.38 35.30 6.77
N THR A 288 -3.99 36.26 7.50
CA THR A 288 -3.42 36.83 8.71
C THR A 288 -4.04 36.32 10.00
N HIS A 289 -5.25 35.77 9.93
CA HIS A 289 -5.97 35.20 11.06
C HIS A 289 -6.59 33.87 10.72
N ALA A 290 -6.50 32.92 11.66
CA ALA A 290 -7.26 31.70 11.62
C ALA A 290 -8.62 31.89 12.30
N VAL A 291 -9.67 31.39 11.67
CA VAL A 291 -11.07 31.45 12.11
C VAL A 291 -11.68 30.07 12.14
N PRO A 292 -12.78 29.84 12.91
CA PRO A 292 -13.52 28.58 12.81
C PRO A 292 -14.07 28.37 11.40
N GLY A 293 -13.74 27.21 10.78
CA GLY A 293 -14.17 26.88 9.44
C GLY A 293 -15.61 26.34 9.34
N GLU A 294 -16.08 26.13 8.12
CA GLU A 294 -17.45 25.67 7.85
C GLU A 294 -17.70 24.25 8.41
N VAL A 295 -16.71 23.35 8.32
CA VAL A 295 -16.81 21.99 8.86
C VAL A 295 -17.03 22.00 10.37
N ALA A 296 -16.34 22.89 11.11
CA ALA A 296 -16.56 23.02 12.55
C ALA A 296 -17.98 23.49 12.90
N GLN A 297 -18.67 24.18 11.98
CA GLN A 297 -20.04 24.63 12.17
C GLN A 297 -21.06 23.52 11.85
N ALA A 298 -20.77 22.67 10.86
CA ALA A 298 -21.59 21.52 10.49
C ALA A 298 -21.52 20.39 11.55
N TRP A 299 -20.36 20.17 12.10
CA TRP A 299 -20.15 19.16 13.14
C TRP A 299 -20.56 19.67 14.53
N PRO A 300 -21.26 18.90 15.40
CA PRO A 300 -21.72 17.50 15.24
C PRO A 300 -23.20 17.37 14.83
N ASP A 301 -23.87 18.48 14.48
CA ASP A 301 -25.32 18.56 14.28
C ASP A 301 -25.74 18.15 12.85
N GLY A 302 -24.78 17.83 11.96
CA GLY A 302 -25.02 17.31 10.62
C GLY A 302 -25.80 15.98 10.62
N ASP A 303 -26.42 15.63 9.50
CA ASP A 303 -27.03 14.30 9.37
C ASP A 303 -25.95 13.19 9.33
N ASP A 304 -26.38 11.92 9.31
CA ASP A 304 -25.44 10.82 9.47
C ASP A 304 -24.51 10.68 8.25
N ASP A 305 -25.00 10.94 7.05
CA ASP A 305 -24.21 10.93 5.81
C ASP A 305 -23.13 12.03 5.85
N GLU A 306 -23.51 13.28 6.15
CA GLU A 306 -22.58 14.42 6.25
C GLU A 306 -21.48 14.18 7.30
N ILE A 307 -21.85 13.60 8.44
CA ILE A 307 -20.89 13.25 9.50
C ILE A 307 -19.89 12.17 9.03
N LEU A 308 -20.36 11.18 8.32
CA LEU A 308 -19.50 10.11 7.80
C LEU A 308 -18.58 10.62 6.69
N ASP A 309 -19.06 11.46 5.79
CA ASP A 309 -18.24 12.10 4.73
C ASP A 309 -17.09 12.92 5.34
N ILE A 310 -17.38 13.79 6.33
CA ILE A 310 -16.36 14.55 7.04
C ILE A 310 -15.37 13.62 7.76
N TRP A 311 -15.86 12.56 8.38
CA TRP A 311 -15.03 11.62 9.10
C TRP A 311 -14.15 10.79 8.15
N GLU A 312 -14.66 10.37 6.98
CA GLU A 312 -13.91 9.65 5.95
C GLU A 312 -12.78 10.52 5.38
N MET A 313 -13.04 11.82 5.15
CA MET A 313 -12.00 12.79 4.79
C MET A 313 -10.91 12.88 5.86
N LEU A 314 -11.27 12.98 7.14
CA LEU A 314 -10.29 12.96 8.25
C LEU A 314 -9.48 11.67 8.28
N PHE A 315 -10.12 10.53 8.05
CA PHE A 315 -9.43 9.25 7.98
C PHE A 315 -8.42 9.21 6.84
N ALA A 316 -8.79 9.65 5.64
CA ALA A 316 -7.90 9.74 4.49
C ALA A 316 -6.69 10.66 4.78
N LEU A 317 -6.91 11.84 5.37
CA LEU A 317 -5.83 12.73 5.80
C LEU A 317 -4.91 12.07 6.83
N VAL A 318 -5.45 11.36 7.83
CA VAL A 318 -4.63 10.68 8.85
C VAL A 318 -3.74 9.61 8.23
N ILE A 319 -4.27 8.74 7.37
CA ILE A 319 -3.46 7.68 6.75
C ILE A 319 -2.56 8.18 5.62
N GLY A 320 -2.94 9.27 4.94
CA GLY A 320 -2.19 9.84 3.82
C GLY A 320 -1.02 10.70 4.26
N THR A 321 -1.22 11.63 5.21
CA THR A 321 -0.28 12.72 5.47
C THR A 321 0.48 12.66 6.78
N THR A 322 0.02 11.87 7.78
CA THR A 322 0.58 11.90 9.14
C THR A 322 2.10 11.76 9.20
N LEU A 323 2.65 10.77 8.51
CA LEU A 323 4.10 10.48 8.58
C LEU A 323 4.91 11.53 7.82
N ASP A 324 4.40 12.06 6.73
CA ASP A 324 5.04 13.09 5.92
C ASP A 324 5.02 14.45 6.64
N VAL A 325 3.92 14.78 7.30
CA VAL A 325 3.82 15.95 8.18
C VAL A 325 4.84 15.83 9.31
N ALA A 326 4.91 14.69 10.00
CA ALA A 326 5.90 14.46 11.05
C ALA A 326 7.34 14.57 10.51
N ALA A 327 7.60 14.12 9.27
CA ALA A 327 8.89 14.25 8.60
C ALA A 327 9.24 15.72 8.30
N SER A 328 8.27 16.55 7.95
CA SER A 328 8.44 17.97 7.57
C SER A 328 8.64 18.91 8.76
N LEU A 329 8.29 18.50 9.99
CA LEU A 329 8.34 19.34 11.20
C LEU A 329 9.74 19.79 11.60
N ASP A 330 10.82 19.15 11.13
CA ASP A 330 12.19 19.60 11.35
C ASP A 330 12.92 19.85 10.02
N PRO A 331 12.87 21.09 9.46
CA PRO A 331 13.55 21.42 8.22
C PRO A 331 15.07 21.20 8.25
N ARG A 332 15.65 21.01 9.45
CA ARG A 332 17.09 20.69 9.63
C ARG A 332 17.35 19.19 9.55
N ARG A 333 16.30 18.42 9.51
CA ARG A 333 16.30 16.96 9.42
C ARG A 333 15.30 16.54 8.36
N SER A 334 15.46 17.04 7.11
CA SER A 334 14.70 16.44 6.01
C SER A 334 14.94 14.95 6.11
N SER A 335 13.87 14.20 6.36
CA SER A 335 13.96 12.77 6.58
C SER A 335 14.57 12.14 5.32
N GLU A 336 15.67 11.42 5.46
CA GLU A 336 16.18 10.57 4.38
C GLU A 336 15.23 9.38 4.13
N LEU A 337 14.20 9.28 4.99
CA LEU A 337 13.19 8.21 4.98
C LEU A 337 12.00 8.67 4.12
N ASP A 338 11.52 7.77 3.31
CA ASP A 338 10.32 7.97 2.48
C ASP A 338 9.13 7.27 3.15
N PHE A 339 8.16 8.06 3.61
CA PHE A 339 6.95 7.53 4.25
C PHE A 339 5.72 7.61 3.35
N PHE A 340 5.87 8.02 2.10
CA PHE A 340 4.74 8.11 1.18
C PHE A 340 4.00 6.77 1.07
N GLY A 341 2.68 6.81 1.23
CA GLY A 341 1.80 5.64 1.17
C GLY A 341 1.90 4.65 2.34
N GLN A 342 2.80 4.85 3.32
CA GLN A 342 2.99 3.88 4.40
C GLN A 342 1.78 3.81 5.34
N GLY A 343 1.09 4.91 5.58
CA GLY A 343 -0.13 4.91 6.39
C GLY A 343 -1.30 4.22 5.69
N ALA A 344 -1.46 4.45 4.38
CA ALA A 344 -2.43 3.75 3.55
C ALA A 344 -2.11 2.25 3.49
N GLY A 345 -0.83 1.88 3.33
CA GLY A 345 -0.38 0.49 3.37
C GLY A 345 -0.72 -0.21 4.69
N LEU A 346 -0.51 0.46 5.82
CA LEU A 346 -0.91 -0.08 7.13
C LEU A 346 -2.43 -0.29 7.21
N ALA A 347 -3.23 0.66 6.73
CA ALA A 347 -4.69 0.52 6.73
C ALA A 347 -5.15 -0.68 5.87
N VAL A 348 -4.56 -0.89 4.69
CA VAL A 348 -4.82 -2.06 3.84
C VAL A 348 -4.46 -3.37 4.56
N LEU A 349 -3.29 -3.44 5.20
CA LEU A 349 -2.89 -4.63 5.97
C LEU A 349 -3.86 -4.94 7.10
N LEU A 350 -4.28 -3.92 7.85
CA LEU A 350 -5.29 -4.08 8.90
C LEU A 350 -6.64 -4.55 8.34
N PHE A 351 -7.01 -4.11 7.14
CA PHE A 351 -8.22 -4.59 6.47
C PHE A 351 -8.12 -6.07 6.09
N LEU A 352 -6.99 -6.48 5.53
CA LEU A 352 -6.75 -7.87 5.14
C LEU A 352 -6.64 -8.80 6.36
N ALA A 353 -6.04 -8.31 7.46
CA ALA A 353 -5.90 -9.04 8.72
C ALA A 353 -7.06 -8.78 9.72
N ARG A 354 -8.20 -8.28 9.24
CA ARG A 354 -9.31 -7.80 10.08
C ARG A 354 -9.83 -8.81 11.10
N SER A 355 -9.73 -10.10 10.80
CA SER A 355 -10.18 -11.18 11.70
C SER A 355 -9.19 -11.43 12.82
N ASP A 356 -7.93 -11.65 12.47
CA ASP A 356 -6.90 -12.11 13.40
C ASP A 356 -6.14 -10.97 14.08
N GLY A 357 -6.23 -9.77 13.49
CA GLY A 357 -5.42 -8.61 13.87
C GLY A 357 -4.02 -8.68 13.26
N PHE A 358 -3.36 -7.54 13.22
CA PHE A 358 -2.01 -7.42 12.67
C PHE A 358 -1.01 -7.05 13.77
N PRO A 359 0.14 -7.77 13.89
CA PRO A 359 1.13 -7.49 14.91
C PRO A 359 1.75 -6.10 14.74
N VAL A 360 1.69 -5.26 15.77
CA VAL A 360 2.24 -3.89 15.75
C VAL A 360 3.75 -3.90 15.47
N ALA A 361 4.47 -4.89 16.00
CA ALA A 361 5.90 -5.03 15.76
C ALA A 361 6.23 -5.33 14.27
N GLU A 362 5.40 -6.11 13.59
CA GLU A 362 5.55 -6.40 12.16
C GLU A 362 5.21 -5.16 11.32
N ALA A 363 4.16 -4.41 11.69
CA ALA A 363 3.83 -3.14 11.05
C ALA A 363 5.02 -2.14 11.13
N SER A 364 5.65 -2.02 12.30
CA SER A 364 6.83 -1.17 12.49
C SER A 364 8.00 -1.61 11.60
N GLU A 365 8.24 -2.90 11.48
CA GLU A 365 9.32 -3.43 10.64
C GLU A 365 9.04 -3.26 9.14
N MET A 366 7.79 -3.42 8.72
CA MET A 366 7.38 -3.20 7.33
C MET A 366 7.53 -1.73 6.94
N ILE A 367 7.02 -0.80 7.76
CA ILE A 367 7.19 0.64 7.53
C ILE A 367 8.68 0.99 7.52
N ARG A 368 9.48 0.42 8.46
CA ARG A 368 10.93 0.65 8.49
C ARG A 368 11.60 0.18 7.19
N SER A 369 11.27 -1.02 6.74
CA SER A 369 11.86 -1.61 5.53
C SER A 369 11.53 -0.78 4.29
N ALA A 370 10.30 -0.33 4.15
CA ALA A 370 9.86 0.51 3.06
C ALA A 370 10.48 1.91 3.13
N ALA A 371 10.42 2.57 4.29
CA ALA A 371 10.90 3.94 4.45
C ALA A 371 12.42 4.10 4.26
N VAL A 372 13.22 3.08 4.61
CA VAL A 372 14.68 3.15 4.37
C VAL A 372 15.04 2.88 2.90
N GLY A 373 14.16 2.22 2.14
CA GLY A 373 14.33 1.95 0.72
C GLY A 373 15.72 1.40 0.39
N GLU A 374 16.41 2.06 -0.55
CA GLU A 374 17.74 1.66 -1.01
C GLU A 374 18.90 2.31 -0.23
N LEU A 375 18.64 2.95 0.93
CA LEU A 375 19.70 3.53 1.74
C LEU A 375 20.71 2.45 2.17
N ALA A 376 22.00 2.80 2.13
CA ALA A 376 23.06 1.92 2.63
C ALA A 376 22.83 1.60 4.13
N PRO A 377 23.03 0.33 4.59
CA PRO A 377 22.65 -0.12 5.92
C PRO A 377 23.10 0.77 7.10
N PRO A 378 24.32 1.34 7.15
CA PRO A 378 24.72 2.24 8.22
C PRO A 378 23.95 3.58 8.21
N ARG A 379 23.59 4.07 7.01
CA ARG A 379 22.84 5.32 6.82
C ARG A 379 21.37 5.09 7.17
N ALA A 380 20.78 4.01 6.66
CA ALA A 380 19.43 3.57 7.01
C ALA A 380 19.22 3.45 8.53
N ALA A 381 20.14 2.77 9.22
CA ALA A 381 20.07 2.61 10.67
C ALA A 381 20.16 3.96 11.41
N LYS A 382 21.00 4.88 10.95
CA LYS A 382 21.15 6.22 11.55
C LYS A 382 19.91 7.07 11.32
N ALA A 383 19.39 7.10 10.09
CA ALA A 383 18.18 7.84 9.74
C ALA A 383 16.98 7.36 10.56
N TRP A 384 16.76 6.03 10.60
CA TRP A 384 15.71 5.41 11.40
C TRP A 384 15.81 5.74 12.88
N GLN A 385 17.00 5.57 13.48
CA GLN A 385 17.21 5.90 14.90
C GLN A 385 16.99 7.39 15.21
N SER A 386 17.31 8.27 14.26
CA SER A 386 17.06 9.71 14.40
C SER A 386 15.57 10.00 14.40
N TRP A 387 14.83 9.40 13.47
CA TRP A 387 13.37 9.50 13.40
C TRP A 387 12.70 9.01 14.69
N VAL A 388 12.94 7.75 15.06
CA VAL A 388 12.33 7.14 16.25
C VAL A 388 12.62 7.93 17.54
N ARG A 389 13.81 8.54 17.61
CA ARG A 389 14.13 9.40 18.77
C ARG A 389 13.34 10.71 18.77
N ALA A 390 13.00 11.24 17.60
CA ALA A 390 12.30 12.52 17.47
C ALA A 390 10.77 12.36 17.57
N HIS A 391 10.23 11.31 16.94
CA HIS A 391 8.79 11.15 16.69
C HIS A 391 8.19 9.87 17.30
N GLY A 392 9.01 8.95 17.79
CA GLY A 392 8.57 7.63 18.21
C GLY A 392 8.52 6.63 17.05
N ASP A 393 7.94 5.48 17.29
CA ASP A 393 7.72 4.46 16.26
C ASP A 393 6.61 4.90 15.30
N PRO A 394 6.83 4.89 13.96
CA PRO A 394 5.85 5.37 12.98
C PRO A 394 4.54 4.58 12.98
N ALA A 395 4.60 3.25 13.09
CA ALA A 395 3.39 2.44 13.14
C ALA A 395 2.55 2.77 14.38
N ARG A 396 3.22 2.96 15.54
CA ARG A 396 2.54 3.35 16.77
C ARG A 396 1.92 4.74 16.68
N LEU A 397 2.63 5.70 16.08
CA LEU A 397 2.12 7.05 15.86
C LEU A 397 0.82 7.02 15.03
N LEU A 398 0.81 6.27 13.91
CA LEU A 398 -0.37 6.09 13.08
C LEU A 398 -1.51 5.41 13.82
N LEU A 399 -1.23 4.30 14.51
CA LEU A 399 -2.24 3.53 15.24
C LEU A 399 -2.85 4.33 16.40
N ASP A 400 -2.06 5.15 17.09
CA ASP A 400 -2.58 6.03 18.15
C ASP A 400 -3.55 7.06 17.56
N LEU A 401 -3.23 7.66 16.40
CA LEU A 401 -4.11 8.61 15.72
C LEU A 401 -5.37 7.95 15.15
N MET A 402 -5.22 6.78 14.53
CA MET A 402 -6.35 5.99 14.06
C MET A 402 -7.26 5.54 15.23
N THR A 403 -6.68 5.29 16.40
CA THR A 403 -7.44 4.97 17.63
C THR A 403 -8.19 6.19 18.16
N ASP A 404 -7.54 7.37 18.19
CA ASP A 404 -8.16 8.63 18.58
C ASP A 404 -9.28 9.04 17.61
N LEU A 405 -9.17 8.65 16.33
CA LEU A 405 -10.20 8.82 15.32
C LEU A 405 -11.33 7.78 15.43
N GLY A 406 -11.14 6.73 16.21
CA GLY A 406 -12.09 5.61 16.30
C GLY A 406 -11.99 4.62 15.12
N ALA A 407 -10.99 4.75 14.26
CA ALA A 407 -10.78 3.90 13.08
C ALA A 407 -10.08 2.57 13.41
N ALA A 408 -9.26 2.53 14.44
CA ALA A 408 -8.52 1.36 14.84
C ALA A 408 -8.65 1.08 16.34
N ARG A 409 -8.27 -0.13 16.73
CA ARG A 409 -8.05 -0.53 18.13
C ARG A 409 -6.76 -1.32 18.24
N VAL A 410 -6.08 -1.18 19.36
CA VAL A 410 -4.89 -1.96 19.71
C VAL A 410 -5.15 -2.69 21.02
N SER A 411 -4.73 -3.93 21.13
CA SER A 411 -4.89 -4.75 22.34
C SER A 411 -3.67 -5.64 22.56
N ASP A 412 -3.34 -5.88 23.81
CA ASP A 412 -2.30 -6.84 24.18
C ASP A 412 -2.78 -8.27 23.90
N SER A 413 -1.86 -9.10 23.39
CA SER A 413 -2.01 -10.55 23.26
C SER A 413 -0.81 -11.27 23.88
N ASP A 414 -0.89 -12.62 23.96
CA ASP A 414 0.21 -13.42 24.51
C ASP A 414 1.51 -13.28 23.69
N ASP A 415 1.40 -12.96 22.39
CA ASP A 415 2.52 -12.81 21.45
C ASP A 415 2.91 -11.34 21.19
N GLY A 416 2.31 -10.38 21.87
CA GLY A 416 2.55 -8.95 21.71
C GLY A 416 1.28 -8.14 21.41
N GLU A 417 1.45 -6.86 21.05
CA GLU A 417 0.31 -6.00 20.67
C GLU A 417 -0.19 -6.33 19.27
N LEU A 418 -1.51 -6.47 19.13
CA LEU A 418 -2.21 -6.61 17.86
C LEU A 418 -3.07 -5.37 17.61
N ALA A 419 -3.21 -5.01 16.34
CA ALA A 419 -4.06 -3.91 15.86
C ALA A 419 -5.13 -4.41 14.90
N TRP A 420 -6.32 -3.80 14.95
CA TRP A 420 -7.46 -4.07 14.07
C TRP A 420 -8.09 -2.76 13.61
N LEU A 421 -8.71 -2.75 12.46
CA LEU A 421 -9.71 -1.73 12.14
C LEU A 421 -10.97 -1.93 12.97
N THR A 422 -11.60 -0.85 13.37
CA THR A 422 -12.97 -0.86 13.89
C THR A 422 -13.97 -0.99 12.73
N PRO A 423 -15.25 -1.25 12.99
CA PRO A 423 -16.27 -1.19 11.93
C PRO A 423 -16.30 0.15 11.18
N LEU A 424 -16.00 1.26 11.86
CA LEU A 424 -15.93 2.59 11.25
C LEU A 424 -14.72 2.70 10.29
N GLY A 425 -13.54 2.24 10.71
CA GLY A 425 -12.36 2.19 9.84
C GLY A 425 -12.52 1.23 8.66
N LEU A 426 -13.22 0.08 8.87
CA LEU A 426 -13.56 -0.84 7.79
C LEU A 426 -14.51 -0.22 6.77
N ALA A 427 -15.49 0.59 7.23
CA ALA A 427 -16.44 1.27 6.36
C ALA A 427 -15.71 2.26 5.43
N ALA A 428 -14.90 3.15 6.00
CA ALA A 428 -14.15 4.14 5.22
C ALA A 428 -13.21 3.50 4.20
N LEU A 429 -12.44 2.49 4.61
CA LEU A 429 -11.52 1.84 3.67
C LEU A 429 -12.26 1.05 2.58
N ARG A 430 -13.46 0.50 2.92
CA ARG A 430 -14.34 -0.08 1.91
C ARG A 430 -14.78 0.95 0.87
N THR A 431 -15.17 2.16 1.30
CA THR A 431 -15.55 3.25 0.40
C THR A 431 -14.40 3.52 -0.58
N GLN A 432 -13.18 3.71 -0.10
CA GLN A 432 -12.00 3.94 -0.94
C GLN A 432 -11.73 2.78 -1.92
N PHE A 433 -11.84 1.53 -1.47
CA PHE A 433 -11.67 0.37 -2.34
C PHE A 433 -12.70 0.32 -3.47
N VAL A 434 -13.98 0.59 -3.14
CA VAL A 434 -15.08 0.57 -4.12
C VAL A 434 -14.90 1.69 -5.16
N GLU A 435 -14.50 2.89 -4.75
CA GLU A 435 -14.19 4.01 -5.64
C GLU A 435 -13.08 3.67 -6.63
N GLN A 436 -12.11 2.86 -6.22
CA GLN A 436 -11.00 2.38 -7.04
C GLN A 436 -11.30 1.04 -7.77
N GLY A 437 -12.56 0.63 -7.82
CA GLY A 437 -12.99 -0.53 -8.58
C GLY A 437 -12.68 -1.88 -7.95
N VAL A 438 -12.40 -1.93 -6.63
CA VAL A 438 -12.30 -3.17 -5.86
C VAL A 438 -13.65 -3.46 -5.20
N GLU A 439 -14.29 -4.56 -5.57
CA GLU A 439 -15.58 -4.96 -5.00
C GLU A 439 -15.38 -5.50 -3.57
N VAL A 440 -16.04 -4.89 -2.57
CA VAL A 440 -16.10 -5.36 -1.20
C VAL A 440 -17.57 -5.53 -0.80
N PRO A 441 -18.17 -6.72 -0.96
CA PRO A 441 -19.58 -6.95 -0.67
C PRO A 441 -19.89 -6.76 0.80
N LEU A 442 -21.10 -6.30 1.10
CA LEU A 442 -21.63 -6.27 2.46
C LEU A 442 -22.45 -7.54 2.72
N LEU A 443 -22.22 -8.15 3.88
CA LEU A 443 -23.04 -9.25 4.35
C LEU A 443 -24.44 -8.72 4.72
N PRO A 444 -25.51 -9.29 4.13
CA PRO A 444 -26.86 -8.95 4.53
C PRO A 444 -27.16 -9.45 5.96
N PRO A 445 -28.25 -8.98 6.60
CA PRO A 445 -28.70 -9.54 7.86
C PRO A 445 -28.79 -11.07 7.81
N ALA A 446 -28.52 -11.78 8.92
CA ALA A 446 -28.36 -13.23 8.94
C ALA A 446 -29.64 -14.00 8.48
N ASP A 447 -30.82 -13.41 8.66
CA ASP A 447 -32.10 -13.94 8.19
C ASP A 447 -32.30 -13.82 6.66
N GLN A 448 -31.61 -12.87 6.02
CA GLN A 448 -31.62 -12.61 4.58
C GLN A 448 -30.42 -13.21 3.86
N MET A 449 -29.37 -13.58 4.61
CA MET A 449 -28.11 -14.09 4.09
C MET A 449 -28.32 -15.43 3.35
N THR A 450 -27.79 -15.58 2.16
CA THR A 450 -27.82 -16.83 1.41
C THR A 450 -26.70 -17.77 1.83
N ALA A 451 -26.78 -19.04 1.43
CA ALA A 451 -25.66 -19.97 1.63
C ALA A 451 -24.40 -19.56 0.84
N ALA A 452 -24.56 -18.87 -0.28
CA ALA A 452 -23.44 -18.35 -1.06
C ALA A 452 -22.72 -17.21 -0.32
N ASP A 453 -23.48 -16.31 0.34
CA ASP A 453 -22.90 -15.24 1.16
C ASP A 453 -22.12 -15.83 2.35
N LEU A 454 -22.65 -16.86 3.01
CA LEU A 454 -21.97 -17.55 4.11
C LEU A 454 -20.67 -18.22 3.64
N ILE A 455 -20.70 -18.88 2.49
CA ILE A 455 -19.52 -19.55 1.92
C ILE A 455 -18.46 -18.51 1.52
N ALA A 456 -18.87 -17.39 0.93
CA ALA A 456 -17.95 -16.33 0.51
C ALA A 456 -17.25 -15.65 1.71
N LEU A 457 -17.84 -15.68 2.89
CA LEU A 457 -17.21 -15.16 4.10
C LEU A 457 -15.95 -15.94 4.50
N ALA A 458 -15.89 -17.22 4.19
CA ALA A 458 -14.79 -18.09 4.61
C ALA A 458 -13.41 -17.71 4.05
N ASP A 459 -13.38 -17.00 2.92
CA ASP A 459 -12.11 -16.57 2.30
C ASP A 459 -11.38 -15.46 3.09
N GLY A 460 -12.03 -14.85 4.09
CA GLY A 460 -11.42 -13.74 4.81
C GLY A 460 -11.86 -13.58 6.26
N ALA A 461 -12.67 -14.50 6.79
CA ALA A 461 -13.06 -14.54 8.19
C ALA A 461 -12.15 -15.49 8.98
N SER A 462 -11.92 -15.16 10.25
CA SER A 462 -11.35 -16.14 11.19
C SER A 462 -12.32 -17.31 11.40
N GLU A 463 -11.80 -18.42 11.93
CA GLU A 463 -12.62 -19.58 12.28
C GLU A 463 -13.73 -19.19 13.27
N GLU A 464 -13.44 -18.32 14.24
CA GLU A 464 -14.42 -17.84 15.24
C GLU A 464 -15.53 -17.01 14.59
N GLU A 465 -15.20 -16.08 13.70
CA GLU A 465 -16.16 -15.27 12.95
C GLU A 465 -17.04 -16.14 12.05
N PHE A 466 -16.42 -17.05 11.30
CA PHE A 466 -17.15 -17.98 10.45
C PHE A 466 -18.12 -18.86 11.24
N GLN A 467 -17.69 -19.37 12.41
CA GLN A 467 -18.56 -20.15 13.30
C GLN A 467 -19.72 -19.31 13.85
N ALA A 468 -19.45 -18.05 14.25
CA ALA A 468 -20.48 -17.15 14.77
C ALA A 468 -21.52 -16.81 13.69
N GLU A 469 -21.10 -16.48 12.48
CA GLU A 469 -22.00 -16.19 11.35
C GLU A 469 -22.77 -17.44 10.89
N THR A 470 -22.13 -18.60 10.89
CA THR A 470 -22.77 -19.88 10.61
C THR A 470 -23.87 -20.17 11.63
N ALA A 471 -23.61 -19.97 12.93
CA ALA A 471 -24.60 -20.16 13.99
C ALA A 471 -25.76 -19.16 13.85
N ALA A 472 -25.49 -17.90 13.55
CA ALA A 472 -26.51 -16.88 13.31
C ALA A 472 -27.37 -17.23 12.08
N TRP A 473 -26.77 -17.68 11.00
CA TRP A 473 -27.43 -18.09 9.77
C TRP A 473 -28.35 -19.34 10.01
N LEU A 474 -27.83 -20.31 10.76
CA LEU A 474 -28.59 -21.54 11.12
C LEU A 474 -29.77 -21.28 12.06
N ALA A 475 -29.72 -20.25 12.90
CA ALA A 475 -30.81 -19.90 13.81
C ALA A 475 -32.12 -19.59 13.07
N HIS A 476 -32.07 -19.24 11.79
CA HIS A 476 -33.21 -18.91 10.94
C HIS A 476 -33.62 -20.05 9.99
N ARG A 477 -33.01 -21.25 10.10
CA ARG A 477 -33.20 -22.37 9.17
C ARG A 477 -33.38 -23.69 9.89
N THR A 478 -34.09 -24.63 9.23
CA THR A 478 -34.03 -26.03 9.68
C THR A 478 -32.77 -26.70 9.14
N PRO A 479 -32.20 -27.70 9.83
CA PRO A 479 -31.03 -28.43 9.34
C PRO A 479 -31.20 -28.99 7.92
N GLU A 480 -32.40 -29.42 7.56
CA GLU A 480 -32.70 -29.95 6.23
C GLU A 480 -32.69 -28.85 5.15
N SER A 481 -33.22 -27.65 5.44
CA SER A 481 -33.18 -26.52 4.49
C SER A 481 -31.76 -25.97 4.37
N ALA A 482 -31.05 -25.81 5.49
CA ALA A 482 -29.68 -25.37 5.53
C ALA A 482 -28.75 -26.30 4.73
N ALA A 483 -28.88 -27.62 4.92
CA ALA A 483 -28.09 -28.60 4.15
C ALA A 483 -28.35 -28.48 2.65
N ARG A 484 -29.60 -28.31 2.23
CA ARG A 484 -29.94 -28.19 0.81
C ARG A 484 -29.40 -26.89 0.20
N GLU A 485 -29.51 -25.77 0.92
CA GLU A 485 -29.01 -24.48 0.50
C GLU A 485 -27.49 -24.51 0.37
N LEU A 486 -26.76 -25.00 1.39
CA LEU A 486 -25.31 -25.13 1.40
C LEU A 486 -24.79 -26.04 0.28
N LEU A 487 -25.36 -27.23 0.10
CA LEU A 487 -24.93 -28.13 -0.95
C LEU A 487 -25.27 -27.60 -2.35
N SER A 488 -26.34 -26.82 -2.50
CA SER A 488 -26.64 -26.18 -3.77
C SER A 488 -25.59 -25.12 -4.11
N ALA A 489 -25.20 -24.26 -3.16
CA ALA A 489 -24.18 -23.26 -3.33
C ALA A 489 -22.79 -23.89 -3.55
N ALA A 490 -22.46 -24.94 -2.79
CA ALA A 490 -21.21 -25.68 -2.92
C ALA A 490 -20.99 -26.29 -4.31
N ALA A 491 -22.07 -26.73 -4.97
CA ALA A 491 -21.97 -27.28 -6.32
C ALA A 491 -21.53 -26.25 -7.38
N GLU A 492 -21.77 -24.97 -7.10
CA GLU A 492 -21.46 -23.83 -7.99
C GLU A 492 -20.18 -23.09 -7.58
N SER A 493 -19.60 -23.46 -6.43
CA SER A 493 -18.41 -22.83 -5.84
C SER A 493 -17.11 -23.54 -6.26
N GLY A 494 -16.00 -22.85 -6.03
CA GLY A 494 -14.65 -23.42 -6.15
C GLY A 494 -14.34 -24.48 -5.08
N PRO A 495 -13.16 -25.13 -5.13
CA PRO A 495 -12.77 -26.23 -4.25
C PRO A 495 -12.82 -25.90 -2.77
N GLY A 496 -12.18 -24.81 -2.32
CA GLY A 496 -12.13 -24.40 -0.90
C GLY A 496 -13.53 -24.18 -0.31
N PRO A 497 -14.31 -23.25 -0.87
CA PRO A 497 -15.69 -23.01 -0.48
C PRO A 497 -16.60 -24.25 -0.51
N ARG A 498 -16.42 -25.13 -1.51
CA ARG A 498 -17.14 -26.40 -1.62
C ARG A 498 -16.81 -27.35 -0.47
N MET A 499 -15.53 -27.52 -0.17
CA MET A 499 -15.08 -28.39 0.93
C MET A 499 -15.59 -27.90 2.28
N LEU A 500 -15.60 -26.59 2.51
CA LEU A 500 -16.13 -25.98 3.71
C LEU A 500 -17.63 -26.27 3.89
N ALA A 501 -18.43 -26.02 2.85
CA ALA A 501 -19.86 -26.32 2.90
C ALA A 501 -20.14 -27.82 3.13
N VAL A 502 -19.35 -28.70 2.51
CA VAL A 502 -19.40 -30.16 2.74
C VAL A 502 -19.12 -30.49 4.20
N ALA A 503 -18.09 -29.85 4.82
CA ALA A 503 -17.75 -30.06 6.22
C ALA A 503 -18.92 -29.64 7.14
N VAL A 504 -19.45 -28.42 6.96
CA VAL A 504 -20.57 -27.90 7.74
C VAL A 504 -21.80 -28.84 7.63
N VAL A 505 -22.17 -29.25 6.42
CA VAL A 505 -23.35 -30.12 6.23
C VAL A 505 -23.13 -31.54 6.76
N THR A 506 -21.89 -32.02 6.79
CA THR A 506 -21.56 -33.34 7.36
C THR A 506 -21.84 -33.38 8.87
N GLU A 507 -21.62 -32.27 9.58
CA GLU A 507 -21.93 -32.18 11.02
C GLU A 507 -23.43 -32.25 11.34
N PHE A 508 -24.31 -31.91 10.39
CA PHE A 508 -25.76 -32.03 10.61
C PHE A 508 -26.20 -33.49 10.75
N GLY A 509 -25.42 -34.46 10.30
CA GLY A 509 -25.74 -35.88 10.43
C GLY A 509 -27.04 -36.31 9.72
N ALA A 510 -27.87 -37.11 10.39
CA ALA A 510 -29.08 -37.66 9.81
C ALA A 510 -30.09 -36.66 9.22
N PRO A 511 -30.28 -35.44 9.78
CA PRO A 511 -31.11 -34.41 9.18
C PRO A 511 -30.73 -34.01 7.76
N ALA A 512 -29.44 -34.11 7.39
CA ALA A 512 -28.92 -33.77 6.05
C ALA A 512 -29.06 -34.93 5.03
N GLU A 513 -29.51 -36.13 5.44
CA GLU A 513 -29.51 -37.33 4.57
C GLU A 513 -30.27 -37.12 3.25
N ALA A 514 -31.42 -36.43 3.29
CA ALA A 514 -32.18 -36.14 2.07
C ALA A 514 -31.43 -35.22 1.09
N ALA A 515 -30.78 -34.18 1.61
CA ALA A 515 -29.98 -33.27 0.82
C ALA A 515 -28.76 -33.97 0.19
N TRP A 516 -28.08 -34.86 0.92
CA TRP A 516 -27.02 -35.69 0.40
C TRP A 516 -27.49 -36.65 -0.70
N ARG A 517 -28.69 -37.20 -0.62
CA ARG A 517 -29.24 -38.02 -1.71
C ARG A 517 -29.53 -37.20 -2.97
N GLU A 518 -30.02 -35.96 -2.82
CA GLU A 518 -30.20 -35.04 -3.94
C GLU A 518 -28.83 -34.70 -4.59
N ALA A 519 -27.78 -34.48 -3.78
CA ALA A 519 -26.42 -34.17 -4.21
C ALA A 519 -25.74 -35.28 -5.04
N LEU A 520 -26.21 -36.56 -4.97
CA LEU A 520 -25.71 -37.64 -5.84
C LEU A 520 -25.86 -37.35 -7.33
N SER A 521 -26.81 -36.48 -7.71
CA SER A 521 -27.04 -36.06 -9.10
C SER A 521 -26.05 -34.99 -9.57
N ARG A 522 -25.39 -34.30 -8.66
CA ARG A 522 -24.43 -33.26 -8.94
C ARG A 522 -23.02 -33.87 -8.97
N ARG A 523 -22.31 -33.75 -10.11
CA ARG A 523 -20.97 -34.34 -10.27
C ARG A 523 -19.96 -33.79 -9.26
N GLU A 524 -20.08 -32.51 -8.95
CA GLU A 524 -19.24 -31.74 -8.04
C GLU A 524 -19.31 -32.27 -6.60
N LEU A 525 -20.44 -32.78 -6.22
CA LEU A 525 -20.74 -33.25 -4.87
C LEU A 525 -20.89 -34.76 -4.73
N ARG A 526 -21.01 -35.48 -5.85
CA ARG A 526 -21.36 -36.89 -5.88
C ARG A 526 -20.43 -37.79 -5.05
N GLY A 527 -19.11 -37.55 -5.12
CA GLY A 527 -18.14 -38.30 -4.32
C GLY A 527 -18.35 -38.09 -2.83
N TYR A 528 -18.46 -36.84 -2.42
CA TYR A 528 -18.74 -36.44 -1.02
C TYR A 528 -20.04 -37.01 -0.51
N ALA A 529 -21.10 -36.93 -1.31
CA ALA A 529 -22.40 -37.46 -0.97
C ALA A 529 -22.38 -38.98 -0.75
N LYS A 530 -21.66 -39.75 -1.56
CA LYS A 530 -21.49 -41.18 -1.40
C LYS A 530 -20.78 -41.54 -0.11
N VAL A 531 -19.67 -40.85 0.20
CA VAL A 531 -18.90 -41.06 1.44
C VAL A 531 -19.76 -40.76 2.66
N THR A 532 -20.42 -39.58 2.69
CA THR A 532 -21.23 -39.16 3.82
C THR A 532 -22.44 -40.10 4.03
N LEU A 533 -23.15 -40.49 2.96
CA LEU A 533 -24.29 -41.42 3.06
C LEU A 533 -23.84 -42.80 3.54
N ALA A 534 -22.66 -43.29 3.14
CA ALA A 534 -22.12 -44.54 3.66
C ALA A 534 -21.78 -44.43 5.16
N ALA A 535 -21.17 -43.32 5.58
CA ALA A 535 -20.90 -43.05 6.99
C ALA A 535 -22.18 -42.97 7.83
N LEU A 536 -23.22 -42.28 7.34
CA LEU A 536 -24.55 -42.22 8.00
C LEU A 536 -25.21 -43.60 8.11
N ALA A 537 -24.96 -44.51 7.16
CA ALA A 537 -25.41 -45.89 7.22
C ALA A 537 -24.56 -46.77 8.17
N GLY A 538 -23.51 -46.21 8.80
CA GLY A 538 -22.59 -46.95 9.68
C GLY A 538 -21.66 -47.92 8.94
N SER A 539 -21.43 -47.69 7.66
CA SER A 539 -20.53 -48.52 6.82
C SER A 539 -19.10 -47.98 6.88
N ASP A 540 -18.13 -48.92 6.81
CA ASP A 540 -16.74 -48.55 6.64
C ASP A 540 -16.53 -47.99 5.20
N PRO A 541 -15.70 -46.98 5.00
CA PRO A 541 -15.30 -46.48 3.66
C PRO A 541 -14.75 -47.58 2.73
N ALA A 542 -14.21 -48.66 3.29
CA ALA A 542 -13.72 -49.80 2.55
C ALA A 542 -14.82 -50.81 2.16
N ASP A 543 -16.03 -50.71 2.77
CA ASP A 543 -17.18 -51.61 2.53
C ASP A 543 -18.46 -50.79 2.24
N MET A 544 -18.41 -50.05 1.13
CA MET A 544 -19.47 -49.13 0.73
C MET A 544 -20.79 -49.90 0.42
N PRO A 545 -21.95 -49.37 0.85
CA PRO A 545 -23.23 -49.97 0.49
C PRO A 545 -23.44 -49.99 -1.01
N ALA A 546 -24.16 -51.01 -1.48
CA ALA A 546 -24.47 -51.19 -2.90
C ALA A 546 -25.10 -49.91 -3.50
N GLY A 547 -24.51 -49.35 -4.54
CA GLY A 547 -24.94 -48.11 -5.21
C GLY A 547 -24.31 -46.84 -4.67
N LEU A 548 -23.49 -46.92 -3.61
CA LEU A 548 -22.67 -45.80 -3.11
C LEU A 548 -21.19 -46.01 -3.41
N ASP A 549 -20.82 -47.03 -4.20
CA ASP A 549 -19.44 -47.25 -4.61
C ASP A 549 -18.82 -46.01 -5.28
N LEU A 550 -17.65 -45.58 -4.80
CA LEU A 550 -16.92 -44.49 -5.42
C LEU A 550 -16.41 -44.89 -6.80
N THR A 551 -16.75 -44.12 -7.80
CA THR A 551 -16.21 -44.29 -9.15
C THR A 551 -14.82 -43.65 -9.25
N PRO A 552 -13.96 -44.10 -10.20
CA PRO A 552 -12.69 -43.42 -10.46
C PRO A 552 -12.84 -41.90 -10.75
N ASP A 553 -13.95 -41.51 -11.37
CA ASP A 553 -14.22 -40.08 -11.65
C ASP A 553 -14.57 -39.29 -10.37
N ASP A 554 -15.30 -39.89 -9.41
CA ASP A 554 -15.59 -39.27 -8.12
C ASP A 554 -14.29 -39.06 -7.32
N LEU A 555 -13.44 -40.09 -7.27
CA LEU A 555 -12.14 -39.99 -6.60
C LEU A 555 -11.23 -38.91 -7.25
N ALA A 556 -11.16 -38.91 -8.58
CA ALA A 556 -10.36 -37.90 -9.29
C ALA A 556 -10.85 -36.49 -9.03
N TRP A 557 -12.18 -36.28 -8.95
CA TRP A 557 -12.77 -34.99 -8.58
C TRP A 557 -12.35 -34.57 -7.19
N MET A 558 -12.58 -35.41 -6.19
CA MET A 558 -12.26 -35.13 -4.78
C MET A 558 -10.76 -34.89 -4.55
N ILE A 559 -9.89 -35.66 -5.21
CA ILE A 559 -8.43 -35.45 -5.14
C ILE A 559 -8.05 -34.10 -5.75
N THR A 560 -8.68 -33.71 -6.86
CA THR A 560 -8.40 -32.41 -7.50
C THR A 560 -8.88 -31.27 -6.62
N ASP A 561 -10.07 -31.35 -6.03
CA ASP A 561 -10.58 -30.38 -5.05
C ASP A 561 -9.60 -30.22 -3.87
N GLY A 562 -9.12 -31.33 -3.29
CA GLY A 562 -8.22 -31.30 -2.14
C GLY A 562 -6.86 -30.65 -2.47
N LEU A 563 -6.33 -30.87 -3.66
CA LEU A 563 -5.08 -30.24 -4.10
C LEU A 563 -5.29 -28.74 -4.39
N ALA A 564 -6.34 -28.38 -5.10
CA ALA A 564 -6.62 -27.00 -5.44
C ALA A 564 -6.94 -26.15 -4.20
N MET A 565 -7.63 -26.71 -3.19
CA MET A 565 -7.91 -26.04 -1.92
C MET A 565 -6.62 -25.58 -1.20
N GLU A 566 -5.52 -26.28 -1.37
CA GLU A 566 -4.22 -25.96 -0.78
C GLU A 566 -3.33 -25.07 -1.69
N GLY A 567 -3.90 -24.42 -2.70
CA GLY A 567 -3.17 -23.55 -3.62
C GLY A 567 -2.32 -24.26 -4.67
N TRP A 568 -2.44 -25.62 -4.80
CA TRP A 568 -1.70 -26.36 -5.82
C TRP A 568 -2.26 -26.21 -7.24
N ASP A 569 -3.15 -25.28 -7.47
CA ASP A 569 -3.67 -24.84 -8.76
C ASP A 569 -3.13 -23.48 -9.21
N GLU A 570 -2.44 -22.76 -8.33
CA GLU A 570 -1.86 -21.45 -8.61
C GLU A 570 -0.66 -21.59 -9.55
N LEU A 571 -0.76 -20.94 -10.70
CA LEU A 571 0.26 -20.97 -11.76
C LEU A 571 1.16 -19.72 -11.76
N ASP A 572 0.99 -18.85 -10.79
CA ASP A 572 1.75 -17.61 -10.70
C ASP A 572 3.24 -17.92 -10.48
N ASP A 573 4.12 -17.17 -11.18
CA ASP A 573 5.56 -17.39 -11.08
C ASP A 573 6.13 -17.01 -9.71
N ASP A 574 5.40 -16.22 -8.94
CA ASP A 574 5.74 -15.75 -7.58
C ASP A 574 5.19 -16.67 -6.47
N ALA A 575 4.34 -17.66 -6.80
CA ALA A 575 3.83 -18.62 -5.83
C ALA A 575 4.94 -19.57 -5.35
N GLU A 576 5.26 -19.49 -4.05
CA GLU A 576 6.23 -20.40 -3.41
C GLU A 576 5.61 -21.76 -3.11
N HIS A 577 5.81 -22.72 -4.00
CA HIS A 577 5.39 -24.10 -3.78
C HIS A 577 6.52 -24.95 -3.16
N ASP A 578 6.32 -25.44 -1.93
CA ASP A 578 7.25 -26.38 -1.31
C ASP A 578 7.16 -27.77 -1.98
N PRO A 579 8.22 -28.22 -2.69
CA PRO A 579 8.21 -29.53 -3.35
C PRO A 579 8.07 -30.72 -2.38
N ALA A 580 8.50 -30.56 -1.12
CA ALA A 580 8.41 -31.62 -0.12
C ALA A 580 6.98 -31.76 0.40
N ALA A 581 6.31 -30.65 0.69
CA ALA A 581 4.90 -30.62 1.10
C ALA A 581 4.00 -31.19 0.00
N LEU A 582 4.21 -30.78 -1.26
CA LEU A 582 3.48 -31.33 -2.41
C LEU A 582 3.64 -32.86 -2.53
N ALA A 583 4.87 -33.35 -2.40
CA ALA A 583 5.13 -34.82 -2.50
C ALA A 583 4.51 -35.57 -1.31
N GLU A 584 4.45 -34.99 -0.14
CA GLU A 584 3.79 -35.58 1.03
C GLU A 584 2.28 -35.64 0.84
N ARG A 585 1.69 -34.55 0.43
CA ARG A 585 0.26 -34.47 0.16
C ARG A 585 -0.21 -35.46 -0.91
N LEU A 586 0.55 -35.56 -2.00
CA LEU A 586 0.25 -36.57 -3.02
C LEU A 586 0.35 -38.01 -2.50
N ARG A 587 1.30 -38.31 -1.59
CA ARG A 587 1.42 -39.64 -0.96
C ARG A 587 0.26 -39.95 -0.01
N GLU A 588 -0.33 -38.96 0.61
CA GLU A 588 -1.54 -39.11 1.42
C GLU A 588 -2.78 -39.38 0.56
N ALA A 589 -2.89 -38.68 -0.56
CA ALA A 589 -4.07 -38.73 -1.43
C ALA A 589 -4.02 -39.91 -2.42
N ILE A 590 -2.83 -40.37 -2.81
CA ILE A 590 -2.65 -41.36 -3.89
C ILE A 590 -1.70 -42.48 -3.45
N PRO A 591 -2.10 -43.77 -3.53
CA PRO A 591 -1.22 -44.87 -3.22
C PRO A 591 0.06 -44.85 -4.09
N ALA A 592 1.20 -45.16 -3.46
CA ALA A 592 2.50 -45.12 -4.12
C ALA A 592 2.54 -46.01 -5.37
N GLY A 593 2.93 -45.41 -6.50
CA GLY A 593 3.01 -46.06 -7.80
C GLY A 593 1.73 -45.99 -8.64
N GLU A 594 0.61 -45.49 -8.08
CA GLU A 594 -0.65 -45.28 -8.79
C GLU A 594 -0.80 -43.84 -9.34
N GLU A 595 0.14 -42.93 -9.01
CA GLU A 595 0.07 -41.52 -9.38
C GLU A 595 -0.12 -41.32 -10.92
N PRO A 596 0.58 -42.05 -11.81
CA PRO A 596 0.35 -41.85 -13.24
C PRO A 596 -1.05 -42.25 -13.70
N ALA A 597 -1.67 -43.27 -13.05
CA ALA A 597 -3.03 -43.70 -13.36
C ALA A 597 -4.06 -42.67 -12.87
N VAL A 598 -3.86 -42.16 -11.65
CA VAL A 598 -4.71 -41.11 -11.07
C VAL A 598 -4.61 -39.82 -11.86
N PHE A 599 -3.44 -39.38 -12.29
CA PHE A 599 -3.29 -38.21 -13.17
C PHE A 599 -4.02 -38.34 -14.51
N GLU A 600 -4.04 -39.56 -15.09
CA GLU A 600 -4.86 -39.80 -16.29
C GLU A 600 -6.36 -39.77 -16.01
N LEU A 601 -6.79 -40.10 -14.81
CA LEU A 601 -8.19 -39.94 -14.36
C LEU A 601 -8.52 -38.44 -14.14
N ILE A 602 -7.69 -37.68 -13.38
CA ILE A 602 -7.84 -36.25 -13.19
C ILE A 602 -7.95 -35.53 -14.55
N ALA A 603 -7.08 -35.90 -15.52
CA ALA A 603 -7.14 -35.28 -16.86
C ALA A 603 -8.42 -35.65 -17.66
N ARG A 604 -9.24 -36.59 -17.22
CA ARG A 604 -10.51 -36.96 -17.89
C ARG A 604 -11.72 -36.26 -17.30
N VAL A 605 -11.72 -36.01 -15.98
CA VAL A 605 -12.85 -35.34 -15.34
C VAL A 605 -12.94 -33.88 -15.79
N PRO A 606 -14.13 -33.34 -15.92
CA PRO A 606 -14.32 -31.94 -16.34
C PRO A 606 -14.20 -30.97 -15.14
N HIS A 607 -13.17 -31.15 -14.34
CA HIS A 607 -12.85 -30.26 -13.23
C HIS A 607 -12.16 -29.00 -13.76
N PRO A 608 -12.56 -27.77 -13.31
CA PRO A 608 -11.94 -26.52 -13.79
C PRO A 608 -10.43 -26.52 -13.52
N ASP A 609 -9.99 -26.94 -12.35
CA ASP A 609 -8.59 -26.83 -11.90
C ASP A 609 -7.72 -28.06 -12.24
N ALA A 610 -8.26 -29.04 -12.98
CA ALA A 610 -7.52 -30.26 -13.34
C ALA A 610 -6.23 -29.98 -14.12
N ALA A 611 -6.24 -28.98 -15.01
CA ALA A 611 -5.07 -28.64 -15.83
C ALA A 611 -4.01 -27.90 -15.02
N SER A 612 -4.41 -26.95 -14.18
CA SER A 612 -3.53 -26.14 -13.33
C SER A 612 -2.88 -26.98 -12.24
N VAL A 613 -3.65 -27.75 -11.48
CA VAL A 613 -3.13 -28.70 -10.47
C VAL A 613 -2.08 -29.66 -11.08
N LEU A 614 -2.39 -30.29 -12.22
CA LEU A 614 -1.43 -31.19 -12.87
C LEU A 614 -0.19 -30.45 -13.40
N THR A 615 -0.32 -29.18 -13.78
CA THR A 615 0.81 -28.35 -14.21
C THR A 615 1.74 -28.04 -13.04
N VAL A 616 1.19 -27.64 -11.89
CA VAL A 616 1.94 -27.38 -10.66
C VAL A 616 2.66 -28.64 -10.20
N VAL A 617 1.96 -29.78 -10.13
CA VAL A 617 2.60 -31.08 -9.83
C VAL A 617 3.73 -31.40 -10.83
N GLY A 618 3.49 -31.13 -12.11
CA GLY A 618 4.49 -31.35 -13.16
C GLY A 618 5.72 -30.44 -13.09
N ARG A 619 5.57 -29.24 -12.49
CA ARG A 619 6.64 -28.24 -12.33
C ARG A 619 7.46 -28.49 -11.07
N TYR A 620 6.81 -28.74 -9.94
CA TYR A 620 7.43 -28.69 -8.62
C TYR A 620 7.69 -30.06 -7.98
N HIS A 621 7.04 -31.16 -8.43
CA HIS A 621 7.25 -32.46 -7.78
C HIS A 621 8.71 -32.96 -7.89
N PRO A 622 9.34 -33.36 -6.76
CA PRO A 622 10.76 -33.71 -6.72
C PRO A 622 11.09 -35.01 -7.53
N ASP A 623 10.15 -35.96 -7.62
CA ASP A 623 10.35 -37.18 -8.46
C ASP A 623 10.09 -36.84 -9.93
N LYS A 624 11.15 -36.94 -10.74
CA LYS A 624 11.11 -36.66 -12.19
C LYS A 624 10.15 -37.54 -12.97
N LYS A 625 9.85 -38.78 -12.50
CA LYS A 625 8.91 -39.69 -13.18
C LYS A 625 7.49 -39.25 -12.95
N ILE A 626 7.15 -38.92 -11.70
CA ILE A 626 5.85 -38.36 -11.30
C ILE A 626 5.63 -37.03 -12.00
N ALA A 627 6.58 -36.10 -11.93
CA ALA A 627 6.51 -34.80 -12.61
C ALA A 627 6.29 -34.94 -14.13
N LYS A 628 6.94 -35.90 -14.78
CA LYS A 628 6.76 -36.20 -16.21
C LYS A 628 5.36 -36.75 -16.51
N ALA A 629 4.83 -37.61 -15.65
CA ALA A 629 3.49 -38.15 -15.82
C ALA A 629 2.43 -37.03 -15.66
N ALA A 630 2.59 -36.14 -14.65
CA ALA A 630 1.71 -35.01 -14.40
C ALA A 630 1.72 -34.05 -15.60
N ARG A 631 2.87 -33.62 -16.13
CA ARG A 631 2.95 -32.77 -17.33
C ARG A 631 2.23 -33.36 -18.54
N LYS A 632 2.35 -34.67 -18.75
CA LYS A 632 1.64 -35.34 -19.84
C LYS A 632 0.12 -35.32 -19.64
N ALA A 633 -0.33 -35.50 -18.41
CA ALA A 633 -1.74 -35.44 -18.05
C ALA A 633 -2.28 -34.02 -18.12
N ALA A 634 -1.51 -33.01 -17.67
CA ALA A 634 -1.85 -31.57 -17.74
C ALA A 634 -2.14 -31.16 -19.19
N TYR A 635 -1.27 -31.50 -20.13
CA TYR A 635 -1.50 -31.22 -21.55
C TYR A 635 -2.82 -31.80 -22.08
N LYS A 636 -3.17 -33.02 -21.64
CA LYS A 636 -4.43 -33.66 -22.02
C LYS A 636 -5.65 -32.97 -21.40
N ALA A 637 -5.53 -32.55 -20.13
CA ALA A 637 -6.57 -31.81 -19.41
C ALA A 637 -6.83 -30.48 -20.12
N ALA A 638 -5.81 -29.67 -20.37
CA ALA A 638 -5.91 -28.38 -21.06
C ALA A 638 -6.51 -28.50 -22.47
N SER A 639 -6.06 -29.52 -23.24
CA SER A 639 -6.62 -29.77 -24.58
C SER A 639 -8.11 -30.11 -24.55
N ARG A 640 -8.57 -30.84 -23.54
CA ARG A 640 -9.99 -31.19 -23.38
C ARG A 640 -10.83 -30.01 -22.90
N GLN A 641 -10.26 -29.19 -22.03
CA GLN A 641 -10.91 -27.95 -21.56
C GLN A 641 -11.12 -26.99 -22.74
N ALA A 642 -10.10 -26.68 -23.50
CA ALA A 642 -10.20 -25.84 -24.70
C ALA A 642 -11.24 -26.36 -25.71
N ALA A 643 -11.35 -27.69 -25.89
CA ALA A 643 -12.34 -28.28 -26.78
C ALA A 643 -13.78 -28.13 -26.23
N ARG A 644 -13.99 -28.15 -24.93
CA ARG A 644 -15.29 -27.91 -24.27
C ARG A 644 -15.72 -26.45 -24.40
N ASP A 645 -14.78 -25.53 -24.10
CA ASP A 645 -15.02 -24.09 -24.17
C ASP A 645 -15.39 -23.66 -25.61
N SER A 646 -14.70 -24.21 -26.61
CA SER A 646 -15.03 -24.02 -28.01
C SER A 646 -16.41 -24.59 -28.38
N ALA A 647 -16.80 -25.74 -27.83
CA ALA A 647 -18.11 -26.34 -28.07
C ALA A 647 -19.26 -25.51 -27.47
N ILE A 648 -19.06 -24.98 -26.25
CA ILE A 648 -20.03 -24.10 -25.57
C ILE A 648 -20.18 -22.79 -26.36
N SER A 649 -19.09 -22.16 -26.77
CA SER A 649 -19.12 -20.92 -27.55
C SER A 649 -19.84 -21.10 -28.90
N SER A 650 -19.68 -22.27 -29.53
CA SER A 650 -20.37 -22.58 -30.81
C SER A 650 -21.84 -22.95 -30.64
N ALA A 651 -22.31 -23.27 -29.45
CA ALA A 651 -23.72 -23.57 -29.17
C ALA A 651 -24.55 -22.34 -28.77
N VAL A 652 -23.86 -21.24 -28.41
CA VAL A 652 -24.48 -19.95 -28.01
C VAL A 652 -24.57 -18.99 -29.21
N THR A 653 -23.86 -19.24 -30.29
CA THR A 653 -23.95 -18.53 -31.56
C THR A 653 -24.94 -19.25 -32.50
#